data_2551fadecc1cd7296c7d264bac5a1b63
#
_entry.id   2551fadecc1cd7296c7d264bac5a1b63
#
_cell.length_a   1.000
_cell.length_b   1.000
_cell.length_c   1.000
_cell.angle_alpha   90.00
_cell.angle_beta   90.00
_cell.angle_gamma   90.00
#
_symmetry.space_group_name_H-M   'P 1'
#
loop_
_entity.id
_entity.type
_entity.pdbx_description
1 polymer ?
#
loop_
_entity_poly.entity_id
_entity_poly.type
_entity_poly.pdbx_seq_one_letter_code
_entity_poly.pdbx_strand_id
1 'polypeptide(L)'
;MASEIFEGESLSLELTSFLDKNVGTEKSSAASIKSLLQDVLKKKKCLETELQEARSRTPDKIQDVLDKGCSAVNEIKNLQQQHEQLTSRVDSHLKKLHPLAEHLSSLVSQIAEVERFRAYVSWIQKIESVSCRIHQFVEAGQLNWAVEQLSVLSELAQLLSESACCNLTKFVKEMQLHWRNILLNKLASEFDEIMKALKWPFTALSTAPPLSTTSDDYSRLETVFILLLKLQKFKEISTGNTSLDENKSEILLPLDWLLKPFRKRFRFHFYGNKQTNNPQKPEWYFTQVLNWIKNHSDFLEHTIQPILQRTEYDFVCAKTEFISGLLKVVVEKLEHSIPFIIDDDGSFSHFVDELLLFNKELHVAHNYSSTEYVCLHVLTTEACLQRWVHLERSYAESNMNSILSSSSAWTPKYKEVGDVDDTRTPECAEGFITLLSVITDRYRNLPNVKHQERFLEVQLFLLESFISRLKLEAGETSSAPAGLHYCSVLNTANYVNLILQEWSEQMLFLKLCEHRNQSNGYVKSGDSLGMENHEEDTEVFQERGILSMRSVFEEVTQSLLDLQEHMISDLVKHVVQGFRMLSKPYKKEKWHTFPSPKDVILLTLSSSACEMLLFLKGRFQILREQLASTIFSVIWKNLAKALNKFIYNEIILECHFNEGGAAQLQFDLTKNLFTLFLEYTQKPENFFKE
;
A
#
# COMPACT_ATOMS: atom_id res chain seq x y z
N MET A 1 47.19 30.74 -46.21
CA MET A 1 45.89 30.91 -45.60
C MET A 1 45.00 29.65 -45.84
N ALA A 2 45.46 28.53 -45.46
CA ALA A 2 44.70 27.26 -45.53
C ALA A 2 44.97 26.37 -44.31
N SER A 3 45.47 26.93 -43.19
CA SER A 3 45.75 26.19 -41.97
C SER A 3 45.11 26.79 -40.68
N GLU A 4 44.20 27.76 -40.85
CA GLU A 4 43.57 28.42 -39.68
C GLU A 4 42.02 28.24 -39.60
N ILE A 5 41.45 27.22 -40.29
CA ILE A 5 39.99 27.02 -40.24
C ILE A 5 39.66 25.70 -39.44
N PHE A 6 40.58 25.21 -38.62
CA PHE A 6 40.28 24.03 -37.80
C PHE A 6 40.58 24.30 -36.32
N GLU A 7 40.08 25.36 -35.78
CA GLU A 7 39.90 25.50 -34.34
C GLU A 7 38.49 26.06 -34.06
N GLY A 8 37.60 25.18 -33.70
CA GLY A 8 36.63 25.44 -32.68
C GLY A 8 35.35 26.15 -33.06
N GLU A 9 34.88 26.14 -34.31
CA GLU A 9 33.48 26.57 -34.57
C GLU A 9 32.58 25.37 -34.83
N SER A 10 31.55 25.25 -34.03
CA SER A 10 30.47 24.29 -34.24
C SER A 10 29.92 24.46 -35.66
N LEU A 11 29.99 23.41 -36.44
CA LEU A 11 29.35 23.36 -37.78
C LEU A 11 27.93 23.92 -37.71
N SER A 12 27.60 24.85 -38.59
CA SER A 12 26.25 25.44 -38.60
C SER A 12 25.21 24.35 -38.76
N LEU A 13 24.05 24.53 -38.12
CA LEU A 13 22.92 23.58 -38.13
C LEU A 13 22.50 23.14 -39.53
N GLU A 14 22.68 24.02 -40.54
CA GLU A 14 22.41 23.73 -41.94
C GLU A 14 23.46 22.80 -42.55
N LEU A 15 24.70 22.92 -42.14
CA LEU A 15 25.79 22.08 -42.65
C LEU A 15 25.77 20.69 -42.00
N THR A 16 25.39 20.60 -40.75
CA THR A 16 25.16 19.31 -40.04
C THR A 16 23.95 18.59 -40.64
N SER A 17 22.83 19.30 -40.89
CA SER A 17 21.64 18.75 -41.53
C SER A 17 21.91 18.30 -42.97
N PHE A 18 22.73 19.02 -43.70
CA PHE A 18 23.15 18.65 -45.06
C PHE A 18 24.06 17.40 -45.05
N LEU A 19 24.94 17.29 -44.10
CA LEU A 19 25.82 16.10 -43.93
C LEU A 19 25.02 14.88 -43.49
N ASP A 20 24.10 15.01 -42.52
CA ASP A 20 23.21 13.92 -42.08
C ASP A 20 22.30 13.41 -43.16
N LYS A 21 21.82 14.30 -44.05
CA LYS A 21 20.94 13.94 -45.15
C LYS A 21 21.63 13.20 -46.30
N ASN A 22 22.94 13.45 -46.49
CA ASN A 22 23.69 12.90 -47.65
C ASN A 22 24.69 11.78 -47.26
N VAL A 23 25.06 11.64 -45.97
CA VAL A 23 26.04 10.66 -45.52
C VAL A 23 25.42 9.58 -44.64
N GLY A 24 24.27 9.86 -43.98
CA GLY A 24 23.60 8.92 -43.05
C GLY A 24 24.44 8.60 -41.84
N THR A 25 23.81 8.19 -40.76
CA THR A 25 24.45 7.83 -39.48
C THR A 25 25.00 6.41 -39.44
N GLU A 26 24.87 5.64 -40.52
CA GLU A 26 25.47 4.31 -40.57
C GLU A 26 26.86 4.33 -41.17
N LYS A 27 27.75 3.58 -40.52
CA LYS A 27 29.15 3.31 -40.96
C LYS A 27 29.22 2.65 -42.35
N SER A 28 28.79 3.35 -43.35
CA SER A 28 28.85 2.85 -44.71
C SER A 28 29.79 3.71 -45.55
N SER A 29 30.94 3.13 -45.72
CA SER A 29 31.77 3.26 -46.91
C SER A 29 32.38 4.63 -47.20
N ALA A 30 33.68 4.69 -47.05
CA ALA A 30 34.54 5.71 -47.64
C ALA A 30 34.27 5.99 -49.13
N ALA A 31 33.49 5.14 -49.80
CA ALA A 31 33.03 5.30 -51.20
C ALA A 31 31.98 6.42 -51.33
N SER A 32 31.06 6.58 -50.39
CA SER A 32 30.00 7.62 -50.44
C SER A 32 30.57 9.02 -50.23
N ILE A 33 31.52 9.15 -49.29
CA ILE A 33 32.20 10.41 -49.03
C ILE A 33 33.10 10.78 -50.26
N LYS A 34 33.71 9.80 -50.87
CA LYS A 34 34.56 10.00 -52.05
C LYS A 34 33.72 10.40 -53.31
N SER A 35 32.50 9.88 -53.44
CA SER A 35 31.61 10.28 -54.53
C SER A 35 31.11 11.71 -54.30
N LEU A 36 30.73 12.07 -53.09
CA LEU A 36 30.28 13.41 -52.74
C LEU A 36 31.40 14.46 -52.90
N LEU A 37 32.61 14.12 -52.51
CA LEU A 37 33.80 14.95 -52.73
C LEU A 37 34.06 15.14 -54.26
N GLN A 38 33.88 14.07 -55.05
CA GLN A 38 34.05 14.11 -56.51
C GLN A 38 32.98 14.97 -57.18
N ASP A 39 31.76 14.95 -56.72
CA ASP A 39 30.65 15.79 -57.24
C ASP A 39 30.86 17.27 -56.85
N VAL A 40 31.32 17.56 -55.66
CA VAL A 40 31.70 18.93 -55.25
C VAL A 40 32.90 19.45 -56.05
N LEU A 41 33.89 18.61 -56.31
CA LEU A 41 35.04 18.97 -57.16
C LEU A 41 34.65 19.16 -58.63
N LYS A 42 33.70 18.35 -59.20
CA LYS A 42 33.15 18.57 -60.52
C LYS A 42 32.44 19.90 -60.64
N LYS A 43 31.62 20.20 -59.62
CA LYS A 43 30.87 21.47 -59.57
C LYS A 43 31.78 22.68 -59.46
N LYS A 44 32.84 22.58 -58.65
CA LYS A 44 33.91 23.60 -58.57
C LYS A 44 34.61 23.84 -59.91
N LYS A 45 34.95 22.75 -60.60
CA LYS A 45 35.64 22.83 -61.91
C LYS A 45 34.74 23.41 -63.00
N CYS A 46 33.43 23.14 -62.97
CA CYS A 46 32.46 23.75 -63.86
C CYS A 46 32.36 25.26 -63.62
N LEU A 47 32.28 25.68 -62.38
CA LEU A 47 32.25 27.09 -62.01
C LEU A 47 33.54 27.84 -62.37
N GLU A 48 34.70 27.20 -62.25
CA GLU A 48 35.98 27.78 -62.65
C GLU A 48 36.10 27.98 -64.15
N THR A 49 35.57 27.05 -64.99
CA THR A 49 35.52 27.20 -66.45
C THR A 49 34.54 28.30 -66.88
N GLU A 50 33.39 28.38 -66.22
CA GLU A 50 32.40 29.49 -66.48
C GLU A 50 33.00 30.84 -66.12
N LEU A 51 33.77 30.92 -65.02
CA LEU A 51 34.48 32.11 -64.58
C LEU A 51 35.56 32.57 -65.57
N GLN A 52 36.24 31.61 -66.22
CA GLN A 52 37.31 31.86 -67.19
C GLN A 52 36.73 32.31 -68.56
N GLU A 53 35.55 31.76 -68.95
CA GLU A 53 34.84 32.22 -70.19
C GLU A 53 34.23 33.61 -69.95
N ALA A 54 33.80 33.91 -68.74
CA ALA A 54 33.32 35.22 -68.42
C ALA A 54 34.42 36.30 -68.47
N ARG A 55 35.66 35.95 -68.12
CA ARG A 55 36.83 36.85 -68.15
C ARG A 55 37.34 37.17 -69.58
N SER A 56 37.14 36.26 -70.52
CA SER A 56 37.57 36.46 -71.89
C SER A 56 36.65 37.34 -72.80
N ARG A 57 35.39 37.58 -72.31
CA ARG A 57 34.39 38.35 -73.10
C ARG A 57 34.28 39.85 -72.63
N THR A 58 35.24 40.28 -71.79
CA THR A 58 35.04 41.51 -71.04
C THR A 58 35.57 42.81 -71.62
N PRO A 59 36.42 42.90 -72.66
CA PRO A 59 36.87 44.26 -73.09
C PRO A 59 35.86 45.06 -73.85
N ASP A 60 35.05 44.40 -74.71
CA ASP A 60 34.07 45.13 -75.56
C ASP A 60 32.76 45.55 -74.91
N LYS A 61 32.42 44.89 -73.77
CA LYS A 61 31.22 45.22 -73.03
C LYS A 61 31.36 46.31 -72.04
N ILE A 62 32.61 46.71 -71.68
CA ILE A 62 32.84 47.72 -70.62
C ILE A 62 32.48 49.12 -71.16
N GLN A 63 32.76 49.41 -72.48
CA GLN A 63 32.44 50.70 -73.06
C GLN A 63 30.92 50.93 -73.17
N ASP A 64 30.19 49.92 -73.58
CA ASP A 64 28.71 49.97 -73.74
C ASP A 64 28.01 50.06 -72.38
N VAL A 65 28.65 49.48 -71.34
CA VAL A 65 28.16 49.55 -69.96
C VAL A 65 28.45 50.89 -69.29
N LEU A 66 29.56 51.59 -69.68
CA LEU A 66 29.84 52.91 -69.16
C LEU A 66 28.85 53.95 -69.69
N ASP A 67 28.50 53.90 -70.99
CA ASP A 67 27.52 54.82 -71.61
C ASP A 67 26.10 54.57 -71.06
N LYS A 68 25.74 53.28 -70.91
CA LYS A 68 24.51 52.91 -70.22
C LYS A 68 24.51 53.26 -68.71
N GLY A 69 25.66 53.19 -68.08
CA GLY A 69 25.86 53.58 -66.68
C GLY A 69 25.62 55.09 -66.51
N CYS A 70 26.17 55.90 -67.39
CA CYS A 70 25.96 57.37 -67.31
C CYS A 70 24.48 57.74 -67.52
N SER A 71 23.83 57.10 -68.48
CA SER A 71 22.39 57.24 -68.69
C SER A 71 21.58 56.80 -67.47
N ALA A 72 21.89 55.67 -66.92
CA ALA A 72 21.21 55.15 -65.76
C ALA A 72 21.43 56.02 -64.51
N VAL A 73 22.63 56.58 -64.30
CA VAL A 73 22.89 57.56 -63.25
C VAL A 73 22.04 58.82 -63.37
N ASN A 74 21.83 59.30 -64.60
CA ASN A 74 20.94 60.48 -64.80
C ASN A 74 19.47 60.11 -64.59
N GLU A 75 19.04 58.90 -64.92
CA GLU A 75 17.69 58.45 -64.62
C GLU A 75 17.52 58.23 -63.11
N ILE A 76 18.53 57.67 -62.42
CA ILE A 76 18.49 57.51 -61.00
C ILE A 76 18.44 58.88 -60.25
N LYS A 77 19.18 59.89 -60.75
CA LYS A 77 19.06 61.24 -60.19
C LYS A 77 17.68 61.83 -60.39
N ASN A 78 17.10 61.62 -61.54
CA ASN A 78 15.76 62.09 -61.77
C ASN A 78 14.71 61.36 -60.94
N LEU A 79 14.87 60.06 -60.79
CA LEU A 79 14.05 59.25 -59.90
C LEU A 79 14.23 59.64 -58.43
N GLN A 80 15.46 59.93 -58.00
CA GLN A 80 15.70 60.44 -56.68
C GLN A 80 15.00 61.77 -56.44
N GLN A 81 15.10 62.67 -57.36
CA GLN A 81 14.44 63.99 -57.26
C GLN A 81 12.89 63.85 -57.24
N GLN A 82 12.34 62.94 -58.08
CA GLN A 82 10.92 62.61 -57.99
C GLN A 82 10.54 61.91 -56.67
N HIS A 83 11.39 61.04 -56.20
CA HIS A 83 11.19 60.37 -54.88
C HIS A 83 11.21 61.41 -53.75
N GLU A 84 12.16 62.34 -53.73
CA GLU A 84 12.22 63.40 -52.71
C GLU A 84 10.98 64.33 -52.78
N GLN A 85 10.54 64.68 -53.97
CA GLN A 85 9.29 65.45 -54.14
C GLN A 85 8.06 64.66 -53.67
N LEU A 86 8.01 63.35 -53.98
CA LEU A 86 6.92 62.50 -53.57
C LEU A 86 6.91 62.29 -52.07
N THR A 87 8.10 62.04 -51.49
CA THR A 87 8.29 61.91 -50.06
C THR A 87 7.89 63.16 -49.32
N SER A 88 8.32 64.32 -49.81
CA SER A 88 7.93 65.62 -49.21
C SER A 88 6.42 65.88 -49.29
N ARG A 89 5.76 65.45 -50.39
CA ARG A 89 4.28 65.53 -50.51
C ARG A 89 3.61 64.57 -49.56
N VAL A 90 4.09 63.33 -49.47
CA VAL A 90 3.57 62.33 -48.56
C VAL A 90 3.74 62.80 -47.10
N ASP A 91 4.93 63.32 -46.73
CA ASP A 91 5.18 63.87 -45.40
C ASP A 91 4.28 65.06 -45.06
N SER A 92 4.01 65.92 -46.07
CA SER A 92 3.10 67.06 -45.85
C SER A 92 1.66 66.58 -45.63
N HIS A 93 1.23 65.50 -46.33
CA HIS A 93 -0.09 64.91 -46.13
C HIS A 93 -0.14 64.16 -44.80
N LEU A 94 0.92 63.40 -44.43
CA LEU A 94 1.02 62.72 -43.14
C LEU A 94 0.98 63.74 -41.98
N LYS A 95 1.69 64.88 -42.08
CA LYS A 95 1.63 65.95 -41.06
C LYS A 95 0.24 66.56 -40.89
N LYS A 96 -0.60 66.57 -41.97
CA LYS A 96 -1.99 67.05 -41.89
C LYS A 96 -2.94 65.96 -41.35
N LEU A 97 -2.65 64.68 -41.65
CA LEU A 97 -3.48 63.59 -41.22
C LEU A 97 -3.20 63.15 -39.76
N HIS A 98 -1.95 63.36 -39.28
CA HIS A 98 -1.54 62.95 -37.92
C HIS A 98 -2.44 63.56 -36.82
N PRO A 99 -2.69 64.88 -36.79
CA PRO A 99 -3.55 65.44 -35.74
C PRO A 99 -5.00 64.97 -35.85
N LEU A 100 -5.48 64.65 -37.08
CA LEU A 100 -6.82 64.10 -37.25
C LEU A 100 -6.88 62.65 -36.75
N ALA A 101 -5.86 61.84 -37.03
CA ALA A 101 -5.72 60.48 -36.52
C ALA A 101 -5.61 60.44 -34.98
N GLU A 102 -4.86 61.35 -34.39
CA GLU A 102 -4.77 61.51 -32.94
C GLU A 102 -6.11 61.91 -32.30
N HIS A 103 -6.84 62.85 -32.95
CA HIS A 103 -8.13 63.24 -32.45
C HIS A 103 -9.18 62.10 -32.60
N LEU A 104 -9.17 61.36 -33.71
CA LEU A 104 -10.00 60.18 -33.87
C LEU A 104 -9.64 59.08 -32.87
N SER A 105 -8.35 58.82 -32.62
CA SER A 105 -7.89 57.89 -31.61
C SER A 105 -8.35 58.28 -30.20
N SER A 106 -8.28 59.57 -29.89
CA SER A 106 -8.79 60.09 -28.61
C SER A 106 -10.32 59.91 -28.47
N LEU A 107 -11.06 60.22 -29.53
CA LEU A 107 -12.54 59.99 -29.53
C LEU A 107 -12.91 58.53 -29.40
N VAL A 108 -12.21 57.64 -30.11
CA VAL A 108 -12.44 56.18 -29.99
C VAL A 108 -12.12 55.70 -28.59
N SER A 109 -11.05 56.24 -27.95
CA SER A 109 -10.72 55.93 -26.56
C SER A 109 -11.82 56.36 -25.61
N GLN A 110 -12.35 57.59 -25.79
CA GLN A 110 -13.45 58.10 -24.97
C GLN A 110 -14.75 57.30 -25.17
N ILE A 111 -15.08 56.92 -26.38
CA ILE A 111 -16.24 56.07 -26.66
C ILE A 111 -16.04 54.73 -25.97
N ALA A 112 -14.88 54.08 -26.09
CA ALA A 112 -14.58 52.80 -25.43
C ALA A 112 -14.66 52.92 -23.92
N GLU A 113 -14.28 54.06 -23.32
CA GLU A 113 -14.42 54.31 -21.89
C GLU A 113 -15.89 54.41 -21.48
N VAL A 114 -16.71 55.17 -22.21
CA VAL A 114 -18.14 55.30 -21.93
C VAL A 114 -18.85 53.95 -22.14
N GLU A 115 -18.48 53.14 -23.11
CA GLU A 115 -19.02 51.79 -23.32
C GLU A 115 -18.65 50.87 -22.12
N ARG A 116 -17.44 50.95 -21.58
CA ARG A 116 -17.06 50.23 -20.37
C ARG A 116 -17.91 50.63 -19.17
N PHE A 117 -18.09 51.94 -18.95
CA PHE A 117 -18.95 52.43 -17.86
C PHE A 117 -20.41 51.94 -18.07
N ARG A 118 -20.95 52.02 -19.26
CA ARG A 118 -22.29 51.49 -19.57
C ARG A 118 -22.41 50.01 -19.28
N ALA A 119 -21.44 49.20 -19.72
CA ALA A 119 -21.39 47.79 -19.43
C ALA A 119 -21.34 47.51 -17.90
N TYR A 120 -20.47 48.23 -17.18
CA TYR A 120 -20.32 48.13 -15.74
C TYR A 120 -21.66 48.41 -15.01
N VAL A 121 -22.32 49.50 -15.31
CA VAL A 121 -23.65 49.85 -14.74
C VAL A 121 -24.71 48.84 -15.09
N SER A 122 -24.71 48.32 -16.33
CA SER A 122 -25.63 47.28 -16.75
C SER A 122 -25.48 46.00 -15.95
N TRP A 123 -24.25 45.62 -15.57
CA TRP A 123 -24.01 44.47 -14.69
C TRP A 123 -24.52 44.71 -13.27
N ILE A 124 -24.30 45.90 -12.69
CA ILE A 124 -24.86 46.26 -11.38
C ILE A 124 -26.37 46.17 -11.40
N GLN A 125 -27.03 46.73 -12.42
CA GLN A 125 -28.50 46.67 -12.54
C GLN A 125 -29.05 45.23 -12.63
N LYS A 126 -28.36 44.36 -13.34
CA LYS A 126 -28.68 42.93 -13.41
C LYS A 126 -28.57 42.25 -12.04
N ILE A 127 -27.47 42.50 -11.32
CA ILE A 127 -27.23 41.94 -9.99
C ILE A 127 -28.30 42.42 -9.00
N GLU A 128 -28.58 43.73 -8.98
CA GLU A 128 -29.62 44.32 -8.11
C GLU A 128 -31.03 43.77 -8.44
N SER A 129 -31.34 43.58 -9.74
CA SER A 129 -32.66 43.04 -10.13
C SER A 129 -32.85 41.60 -9.66
N VAL A 130 -31.78 40.76 -9.68
CA VAL A 130 -31.81 39.41 -9.14
C VAL A 130 -31.90 39.45 -7.61
N SER A 131 -31.17 40.34 -6.96
CA SER A 131 -31.22 40.55 -5.51
C SER A 131 -32.62 40.97 -5.03
N CYS A 132 -33.25 41.90 -5.73
CA CYS A 132 -34.64 42.31 -5.42
C CYS A 132 -35.66 41.15 -5.57
N ARG A 133 -35.48 40.30 -6.60
CA ARG A 133 -36.33 39.10 -6.76
C ARG A 133 -36.12 38.10 -5.62
N ILE A 134 -34.85 37.86 -5.21
CA ILE A 134 -34.59 37.00 -4.04
C ILE A 134 -35.29 37.53 -2.81
N HIS A 135 -35.19 38.85 -2.55
CA HIS A 135 -35.86 39.51 -1.42
C HIS A 135 -37.38 39.29 -1.44
N GLN A 136 -38.04 39.53 -2.57
CA GLN A 136 -39.47 39.33 -2.75
C GLN A 136 -39.90 37.88 -2.47
N PHE A 137 -39.16 36.90 -2.99
CA PHE A 137 -39.45 35.48 -2.74
C PHE A 137 -39.21 35.06 -1.28
N VAL A 138 -38.22 35.61 -0.62
CA VAL A 138 -37.96 35.39 0.81
C VAL A 138 -39.07 35.96 1.68
N GLU A 139 -39.59 37.14 1.37
CA GLU A 139 -40.73 37.75 2.06
C GLU A 139 -42.05 36.99 1.82
N ALA A 140 -42.22 36.48 0.58
CA ALA A 140 -43.39 35.67 0.24
C ALA A 140 -43.33 34.23 0.80
N GLY A 141 -42.23 33.82 1.48
CA GLY A 141 -42.04 32.46 1.97
C GLY A 141 -41.77 31.41 0.89
N GLN A 142 -41.48 31.83 -0.35
CA GLN A 142 -41.25 30.97 -1.50
C GLN A 142 -39.78 30.63 -1.64
N LEU A 143 -39.24 29.86 -0.67
CA LEU A 143 -37.79 29.57 -0.58
C LEU A 143 -37.24 28.81 -1.78
N ASN A 144 -38.05 27.97 -2.45
CA ASN A 144 -37.64 27.26 -3.69
C ASN A 144 -37.21 28.23 -4.79
N TRP A 145 -38.04 29.27 -5.05
CA TRP A 145 -37.76 30.28 -6.05
C TRP A 145 -36.62 31.19 -5.64
N ALA A 146 -36.47 31.48 -4.36
CA ALA A 146 -35.37 32.28 -3.84
C ALA A 146 -34.01 31.56 -4.05
N VAL A 147 -33.91 30.26 -3.82
CA VAL A 147 -32.72 29.46 -4.06
C VAL A 147 -32.39 29.37 -5.56
N GLU A 148 -33.45 29.27 -6.43
CA GLU A 148 -33.28 29.29 -7.87
C GLU A 148 -32.71 30.63 -8.38
N GLN A 149 -33.18 31.76 -7.82
CA GLN A 149 -32.60 33.08 -8.16
C GLN A 149 -31.18 33.23 -7.60
N LEU A 150 -30.83 32.58 -6.50
CA LEU A 150 -29.46 32.57 -6.00
C LEU A 150 -28.53 31.77 -6.95
N SER A 151 -29.05 30.73 -7.63
CA SER A 151 -28.26 30.02 -8.65
C SER A 151 -27.94 30.94 -9.84
N VAL A 152 -28.91 31.73 -10.28
CA VAL A 152 -28.67 32.76 -11.33
C VAL A 152 -27.60 33.78 -10.88
N LEU A 153 -27.63 34.21 -9.61
CA LEU A 153 -26.61 35.11 -9.06
C LEU A 153 -25.23 34.44 -9.03
N SER A 154 -25.17 33.13 -8.77
CA SER A 154 -23.92 32.36 -8.79
C SER A 154 -23.37 32.22 -10.20
N GLU A 155 -24.22 31.98 -11.20
CA GLU A 155 -23.80 31.97 -12.62
C GLU A 155 -23.24 33.30 -13.06
N LEU A 156 -23.89 34.44 -12.65
CA LEU A 156 -23.36 35.78 -12.88
C LEU A 156 -22.01 36.00 -12.20
N ALA A 157 -21.82 35.48 -10.99
CA ALA A 157 -20.55 35.55 -10.27
C ALA A 157 -19.44 34.76 -10.98
N GLN A 158 -19.78 33.61 -11.55
CA GLN A 158 -18.85 32.78 -12.32
C GLN A 158 -18.46 33.46 -13.65
N LEU A 159 -19.42 34.02 -14.40
CA LEU A 159 -19.14 34.78 -15.60
C LEU A 159 -18.24 35.99 -15.34
N LEU A 160 -18.38 36.63 -14.18
CA LEU A 160 -17.59 37.79 -13.79
C LEU A 160 -16.23 37.42 -13.17
N SER A 161 -15.99 36.15 -12.86
CA SER A 161 -14.74 35.71 -12.19
C SER A 161 -13.50 35.97 -13.03
N GLU A 162 -13.59 35.90 -14.36
CA GLU A 162 -12.52 36.18 -15.32
C GLU A 162 -12.39 37.68 -15.66
N SER A 163 -13.28 38.51 -15.10
CA SER A 163 -13.28 39.96 -15.39
C SER A 163 -12.16 40.69 -14.63
N ALA A 164 -11.52 41.65 -15.27
CA ALA A 164 -10.57 42.54 -14.65
C ALA A 164 -11.22 43.54 -13.64
N CYS A 165 -12.54 43.56 -13.50
CA CYS A 165 -13.30 44.47 -12.63
C CYS A 165 -13.35 43.94 -11.18
N CYS A 166 -12.23 43.97 -10.43
CA CYS A 166 -12.09 43.44 -9.08
C CYS A 166 -13.20 43.87 -8.11
N ASN A 167 -13.64 45.15 -8.18
CA ASN A 167 -14.67 45.68 -7.30
C ASN A 167 -16.06 45.07 -7.61
N LEU A 168 -16.39 44.87 -8.89
CA LEU A 168 -17.66 44.25 -9.30
C LEU A 168 -17.67 42.77 -8.89
N THR A 169 -16.58 42.06 -9.11
CA THR A 169 -16.43 40.66 -8.71
C THR A 169 -16.57 40.50 -7.19
N LYS A 170 -15.96 41.40 -6.41
CA LYS A 170 -16.08 41.42 -4.95
C LYS A 170 -17.52 41.68 -4.51
N PHE A 171 -18.17 42.68 -5.11
CA PHE A 171 -19.58 43.03 -4.82
C PHE A 171 -20.52 41.85 -5.06
N VAL A 172 -20.39 41.15 -6.20
CA VAL A 172 -21.23 39.98 -6.49
C VAL A 172 -21.01 38.85 -5.51
N LYS A 173 -19.76 38.58 -5.14
CA LYS A 173 -19.44 37.57 -4.12
C LYS A 173 -20.01 37.93 -2.74
N GLU A 174 -19.92 39.17 -2.33
CA GLU A 174 -20.50 39.67 -1.07
C GLU A 174 -22.03 39.54 -1.07
N MET A 175 -22.69 39.89 -2.18
CA MET A 175 -24.15 39.76 -2.35
C MET A 175 -24.57 38.28 -2.35
N GLN A 176 -23.80 37.40 -2.98
CA GLN A 176 -24.05 35.95 -2.99
C GLN A 176 -23.94 35.39 -1.56
N LEU A 177 -22.90 35.75 -0.81
CA LEU A 177 -22.72 35.30 0.57
C LEU A 177 -23.83 35.85 1.49
N HIS A 178 -24.24 37.11 1.30
CA HIS A 178 -25.32 37.74 2.07
C HIS A 178 -26.62 36.96 1.90
N TRP A 179 -27.06 36.74 0.66
CA TRP A 179 -28.31 36.02 0.39
C TRP A 179 -28.25 34.56 0.79
N ARG A 180 -27.10 33.92 0.57
CA ARG A 180 -26.87 32.56 1.04
C ARG A 180 -27.06 32.44 2.57
N ASN A 181 -26.49 33.37 3.33
CA ASN A 181 -26.62 33.36 4.80
C ASN A 181 -28.09 33.60 5.27
N ILE A 182 -28.80 34.49 4.60
CA ILE A 182 -30.22 34.73 4.90
C ILE A 182 -31.04 33.47 4.62
N LEU A 183 -30.88 32.85 3.46
CA LEU A 183 -31.57 31.63 3.09
C LEU A 183 -31.20 30.45 4.01
N LEU A 184 -29.95 30.31 4.39
CA LEU A 184 -29.50 29.31 5.37
C LEU A 184 -30.22 29.50 6.71
N ASN A 185 -30.31 30.72 7.23
CA ASN A 185 -30.99 31.00 8.51
C ASN A 185 -32.49 30.68 8.44
N LYS A 186 -33.15 31.02 7.31
CA LYS A 186 -34.56 30.69 7.10
C LYS A 186 -34.80 29.18 6.99
N LEU A 187 -34.03 28.49 6.17
CA LEU A 187 -34.11 27.03 6.03
C LEU A 187 -33.71 26.31 7.32
N ALA A 188 -32.79 26.84 8.12
CA ALA A 188 -32.43 26.29 9.42
C ALA A 188 -33.63 26.31 10.38
N SER A 189 -34.38 27.43 10.41
CA SER A 189 -35.56 27.55 11.23
C SER A 189 -36.64 26.55 10.81
N GLU A 190 -36.90 26.45 9.51
CA GLU A 190 -37.86 25.50 8.95
C GLU A 190 -37.47 24.04 9.19
N PHE A 191 -36.19 23.73 8.99
CA PHE A 191 -35.63 22.39 9.28
C PHE A 191 -35.79 22.01 10.76
N ASP A 192 -35.48 22.95 11.67
CA ASP A 192 -35.66 22.72 13.12
C ASP A 192 -37.14 22.49 13.50
N GLU A 193 -38.10 23.17 12.85
CA GLU A 193 -39.53 22.93 13.03
C GLU A 193 -39.94 21.53 12.55
N ILE A 194 -39.50 21.14 11.36
CA ILE A 194 -39.74 19.79 10.81
C ILE A 194 -39.14 18.71 11.70
N MET A 195 -37.89 18.91 12.17
CA MET A 195 -37.27 17.95 13.07
C MET A 195 -37.98 17.81 14.41
N LYS A 196 -38.54 18.90 14.95
CA LYS A 196 -39.40 18.86 16.16
C LYS A 196 -40.68 18.09 15.89
N ALA A 197 -41.34 18.32 14.75
CA ALA A 197 -42.55 17.61 14.35
C ALA A 197 -42.30 16.10 14.21
N LEU A 198 -41.18 15.72 13.60
CA LEU A 198 -40.74 14.34 13.46
C LEU A 198 -40.17 13.75 14.76
N LYS A 199 -40.08 14.52 15.85
CA LYS A 199 -39.50 14.12 17.15
C LYS A 199 -38.04 13.64 17.05
N TRP A 200 -37.28 14.16 16.10
CA TRP A 200 -35.85 13.84 16.00
C TRP A 200 -35.09 14.32 17.25
N PRO A 201 -34.16 13.55 17.82
CA PRO A 201 -33.60 12.23 17.43
C PRO A 201 -34.29 11.01 18.07
N PHE A 202 -35.53 11.10 18.55
CA PHE A 202 -36.23 10.03 19.29
C PHE A 202 -37.13 9.16 18.40
N THR A 203 -37.05 9.29 17.08
CA THR A 203 -37.89 8.57 16.10
C THR A 203 -37.75 7.04 16.19
N ALA A 204 -36.64 6.53 16.68
CA ALA A 204 -36.33 5.10 16.72
C ALA A 204 -36.98 4.33 17.90
N LEU A 205 -37.59 5.02 18.88
CA LEU A 205 -38.15 4.39 20.07
C LEU A 205 -39.64 4.00 19.92
N SER A 206 -40.28 4.37 18.80
CA SER A 206 -41.69 4.09 18.54
C SER A 206 -41.82 3.02 17.46
N THR A 207 -42.14 1.79 17.85
CA THR A 207 -42.43 0.66 16.96
C THR A 207 -43.75 0.79 16.18
N ALA A 208 -44.48 1.87 16.36
CA ALA A 208 -45.64 2.21 15.57
C ALA A 208 -45.43 3.59 14.92
N PRO A 209 -45.75 3.77 13.61
CA PRO A 209 -45.77 5.10 13.03
C PRO A 209 -46.73 5.93 13.85
N PRO A 210 -46.31 7.11 14.36
CA PRO A 210 -47.25 7.97 15.10
C PRO A 210 -48.39 8.32 14.16
N LEU A 211 -49.60 8.03 14.59
CA LEU A 211 -50.88 8.30 13.87
C LEU A 211 -51.08 9.77 13.44
N SER A 212 -50.12 10.66 13.72
CA SER A 212 -50.18 12.09 13.46
C SER A 212 -49.04 12.67 12.62
N THR A 213 -48.04 11.89 12.18
CA THR A 213 -47.05 12.37 11.19
C THR A 213 -47.67 12.27 9.82
N THR A 214 -48.10 13.42 9.32
CA THR A 214 -48.72 13.51 8.00
C THR A 214 -47.66 13.28 6.93
N SER A 215 -48.04 12.64 5.82
CA SER A 215 -47.26 12.55 4.58
C SER A 215 -46.64 13.89 4.15
N ASP A 216 -47.21 14.97 4.64
CA ASP A 216 -46.83 16.35 4.38
C ASP A 216 -45.49 16.73 5.06
N ASP A 217 -45.23 16.28 6.30
CA ASP A 217 -43.95 16.58 6.99
C ASP A 217 -42.74 15.93 6.30
N TYR A 218 -42.90 14.74 5.74
CA TYR A 218 -41.82 14.09 4.96
C TYR A 218 -41.60 14.80 3.61
N SER A 219 -42.64 15.26 2.95
CA SER A 219 -42.53 16.03 1.71
C SER A 219 -41.87 17.39 1.94
N ARG A 220 -42.20 18.05 3.08
CA ARG A 220 -41.49 19.27 3.49
C ARG A 220 -40.05 19.01 3.82
N LEU A 221 -39.72 17.91 4.51
CA LEU A 221 -38.33 17.51 4.78
C LEU A 221 -37.55 17.32 3.47
N GLU A 222 -38.12 16.58 2.51
CA GLU A 222 -37.47 16.35 1.20
C GLU A 222 -37.18 17.68 0.52
N THR A 223 -38.13 18.61 0.49
CA THR A 223 -37.96 19.92 -0.14
C THR A 223 -36.84 20.72 0.53
N VAL A 224 -36.86 20.85 1.85
CA VAL A 224 -35.84 21.60 2.60
C VAL A 224 -34.48 20.97 2.48
N PHE A 225 -34.42 19.64 2.50
CA PHE A 225 -33.17 18.88 2.34
C PHE A 225 -32.52 19.15 0.98
N ILE A 226 -33.28 19.09 -0.12
CA ILE A 226 -32.80 19.39 -1.47
C ILE A 226 -32.33 20.85 -1.57
N LEU A 227 -33.03 21.81 -0.98
CA LEU A 227 -32.63 23.21 -0.98
C LEU A 227 -31.29 23.43 -0.24
N LEU A 228 -31.10 22.75 0.87
CA LEU A 228 -29.84 22.81 1.63
C LEU A 228 -28.67 22.24 0.84
N LEU A 229 -28.88 21.14 0.11
CA LEU A 229 -27.87 20.59 -0.79
C LEU A 229 -27.50 21.57 -1.92
N LYS A 230 -28.50 22.24 -2.52
CA LYS A 230 -28.23 23.29 -3.51
C LYS A 230 -27.43 24.44 -2.90
N LEU A 231 -27.72 24.87 -1.67
CA LEU A 231 -26.99 25.93 -0.99
C LEU A 231 -25.53 25.55 -0.63
N GLN A 232 -25.27 24.26 -0.42
CA GLN A 232 -23.90 23.78 -0.18
C GLN A 232 -23.03 23.97 -1.42
N LYS A 233 -23.51 23.65 -2.61
CA LYS A 233 -22.80 23.81 -3.90
C LYS A 233 -22.29 25.23 -4.10
N PHE A 234 -23.04 26.24 -3.66
CA PHE A 234 -22.62 27.65 -3.77
C PHE A 234 -21.46 28.04 -2.85
N LYS A 235 -21.19 27.28 -1.79
CA LYS A 235 -20.00 27.48 -0.94
C LYS A 235 -18.74 27.06 -1.69
N GLU A 236 -18.75 25.94 -2.36
CA GLU A 236 -17.61 25.36 -3.11
C GLU A 236 -17.17 26.28 -4.25
N ILE A 237 -18.14 26.86 -4.98
CA ILE A 237 -17.89 27.81 -6.08
C ILE A 237 -17.31 29.15 -5.57
N SER A 238 -17.77 29.61 -4.39
CA SER A 238 -17.37 30.93 -3.85
C SER A 238 -15.99 30.97 -3.24
N THR A 239 -15.49 29.88 -2.71
CA THR A 239 -14.21 29.85 -1.98
C THR A 239 -13.01 29.78 -2.90
N GLY A 240 -13.15 29.43 -4.18
CA GLY A 240 -12.06 29.46 -5.17
C GLY A 240 -10.79 28.70 -4.75
N ASN A 241 -10.85 27.99 -3.65
CA ASN A 241 -9.75 27.22 -3.11
C ASN A 241 -9.67 25.86 -3.83
N THR A 242 -9.01 25.89 -4.97
CA THR A 242 -8.18 24.78 -5.41
C THR A 242 -6.92 24.68 -4.52
N SER A 243 -7.07 24.79 -3.23
CA SER A 243 -6.03 24.32 -2.32
C SER A 243 -6.30 22.84 -2.11
N LEU A 244 -5.42 22.04 -2.64
CA LEU A 244 -5.23 20.61 -2.48
C LEU A 244 -5.01 20.18 -1.01
N ASP A 245 -5.88 20.64 -0.10
CA ASP A 245 -6.12 19.96 1.17
C ASP A 245 -7.26 18.97 0.95
N GLU A 246 -6.94 17.90 0.21
CA GLU A 246 -7.84 16.77 -0.11
C GLU A 246 -8.31 15.97 1.12
N ASN A 247 -7.96 16.38 2.34
CA ASN A 247 -8.19 15.59 3.56
C ASN A 247 -9.26 16.10 4.51
N LYS A 248 -10.15 17.02 4.08
CA LYS A 248 -11.36 17.34 4.86
C LYS A 248 -12.60 17.19 3.99
N SER A 249 -13.13 15.97 3.88
CA SER A 249 -14.46 15.77 3.37
C SER A 249 -15.43 16.50 4.32
N GLU A 250 -15.94 17.65 3.87
CA GLU A 250 -17.01 18.37 4.59
C GLU A 250 -18.30 17.53 4.49
N ILE A 251 -18.85 17.16 5.64
CA ILE A 251 -20.14 16.46 5.73
C ILE A 251 -21.21 17.29 5.02
N LEU A 252 -22.12 16.63 4.30
CA LEU A 252 -23.22 17.31 3.65
C LEU A 252 -24.03 18.16 4.66
N LEU A 253 -24.28 19.42 4.32
CA LEU A 253 -24.87 20.41 5.20
C LEU A 253 -26.15 19.94 5.91
N PRO A 254 -27.14 19.31 5.22
CA PRO A 254 -28.33 18.82 5.90
C PRO A 254 -28.04 17.65 6.85
N LEU A 255 -27.08 16.78 6.54
CA LEU A 255 -26.66 15.72 7.45
C LEU A 255 -25.89 16.29 8.66
N ASP A 256 -25.10 17.32 8.47
CA ASP A 256 -24.47 18.05 9.56
C ASP A 256 -25.48 18.62 10.54
N TRP A 257 -26.61 19.11 10.03
CA TRP A 257 -27.70 19.60 10.87
C TRP A 257 -28.42 18.47 11.61
N LEU A 258 -28.64 17.32 10.98
CA LEU A 258 -29.16 16.12 11.67
C LEU A 258 -28.26 15.69 12.84
N LEU A 259 -26.94 15.91 12.72
CA LEU A 259 -25.95 15.56 13.74
C LEU A 259 -25.90 16.54 14.92
N LYS A 260 -26.37 17.79 14.78
CA LYS A 260 -26.30 18.80 15.84
C LYS A 260 -26.84 18.35 17.20
N PRO A 261 -28.03 17.70 17.32
CA PRO A 261 -28.54 17.22 18.61
C PRO A 261 -27.62 16.18 19.25
N PHE A 262 -27.02 15.28 18.45
CA PHE A 262 -26.12 14.23 18.94
C PHE A 262 -24.81 14.83 19.46
N ARG A 263 -24.22 15.77 18.72
CA ARG A 263 -23.01 16.50 19.13
C ARG A 263 -23.25 17.26 20.44
N LYS A 264 -24.38 17.96 20.55
CA LYS A 264 -24.76 18.68 21.77
C LYS A 264 -24.91 17.73 22.96
N ARG A 265 -25.58 16.57 22.73
CA ARG A 265 -25.78 15.54 23.75
C ARG A 265 -24.48 14.87 24.15
N PHE A 266 -23.63 14.55 23.19
CA PHE A 266 -22.32 13.96 23.43
C PHE A 266 -21.44 14.88 24.29
N ARG A 267 -21.33 16.17 23.90
CA ARG A 267 -20.57 17.16 24.68
C ARG A 267 -21.15 17.35 26.09
N PHE A 268 -22.48 17.32 26.25
CA PHE A 268 -23.10 17.44 27.56
C PHE A 268 -22.76 16.28 28.49
N HIS A 269 -22.72 15.05 28.00
CA HIS A 269 -22.47 13.86 28.81
C HIS A 269 -20.98 13.54 29.01
N PHE A 270 -20.15 13.76 28.01
CA PHE A 270 -18.77 13.29 27.99
C PHE A 270 -17.70 14.40 28.12
N TYR A 271 -18.12 15.64 28.40
CA TYR A 271 -17.22 16.75 28.73
C TYR A 271 -17.62 17.40 30.06
N GLY A 272 -16.66 18.05 30.71
CA GLY A 272 -16.87 18.72 31.99
C GLY A 272 -17.01 17.75 33.19
N ASN A 273 -17.55 18.23 34.31
CA ASN A 273 -17.63 17.49 35.59
C ASN A 273 -18.85 16.56 35.64
N LYS A 274 -18.98 15.64 34.72
CA LYS A 274 -20.06 14.62 34.71
C LYS A 274 -19.50 13.26 35.10
N GLN A 275 -20.30 12.44 35.80
CA GLN A 275 -19.91 11.07 36.16
C GLN A 275 -19.62 10.20 34.91
N THR A 276 -20.29 10.51 33.80
CA THR A 276 -20.10 9.83 32.51
C THR A 276 -18.83 10.27 31.77
N ASN A 277 -18.19 11.38 32.20
CA ASN A 277 -16.92 11.81 31.67
C ASN A 277 -15.75 11.17 32.42
N ASN A 278 -15.57 9.87 32.24
CA ASN A 278 -14.46 9.13 32.83
C ASN A 278 -13.48 8.71 31.72
N PRO A 279 -12.23 9.22 31.69
CA PRO A 279 -11.22 8.82 30.70
C PRO A 279 -10.88 7.33 30.73
N GLN A 280 -11.01 6.67 31.89
CA GLN A 280 -10.73 5.25 32.07
C GLN A 280 -11.88 4.34 31.57
N LYS A 281 -13.00 4.90 31.12
CA LYS A 281 -14.18 4.14 30.67
C LYS A 281 -14.65 4.62 29.30
N PRO A 282 -13.85 4.41 28.25
CA PRO A 282 -14.17 4.82 26.89
C PRO A 282 -15.36 4.05 26.32
N GLU A 283 -15.64 2.85 26.80
CA GLU A 283 -16.75 2.01 26.39
C GLU A 283 -18.11 2.72 26.52
N TRP A 284 -18.26 3.67 27.43
CA TRP A 284 -19.52 4.37 27.64
C TRP A 284 -19.91 5.24 26.47
N TYR A 285 -18.97 6.02 25.91
CA TYR A 285 -19.29 6.84 24.74
C TYR A 285 -19.23 6.05 23.43
N PHE A 286 -18.42 5.00 23.32
CA PHE A 286 -18.44 4.11 22.17
C PHE A 286 -19.79 3.39 22.04
N THR A 287 -20.25 2.76 23.09
CA THR A 287 -21.56 2.09 23.12
C THR A 287 -22.69 3.06 22.81
N GLN A 288 -22.63 4.29 23.34
CA GLN A 288 -23.64 5.30 23.07
C GLN A 288 -23.68 5.68 21.58
N VAL A 289 -22.52 5.83 20.95
CA VAL A 289 -22.43 6.15 19.51
C VAL A 289 -22.94 4.99 18.66
N LEU A 290 -22.54 3.76 18.95
CA LEU A 290 -23.03 2.55 18.26
C LEU A 290 -24.56 2.42 18.38
N ASN A 291 -25.12 2.68 19.55
CA ASN A 291 -26.57 2.70 19.74
C ASN A 291 -27.25 3.80 18.89
N TRP A 292 -26.65 4.98 18.78
CA TRP A 292 -27.19 6.02 17.91
C TRP A 292 -27.16 5.59 16.44
N ILE A 293 -26.07 5.00 15.97
CA ILE A 293 -25.95 4.50 14.60
C ILE A 293 -27.02 3.43 14.34
N LYS A 294 -27.14 2.44 15.22
CA LYS A 294 -28.11 1.36 15.11
C LYS A 294 -29.54 1.88 15.06
N ASN A 295 -29.89 2.77 16.00
CA ASN A 295 -31.25 3.26 16.14
C ASN A 295 -31.70 4.20 15.02
N HIS A 296 -30.78 4.80 14.28
CA HIS A 296 -31.11 5.77 13.23
C HIS A 296 -30.80 5.26 11.82
N SER A 297 -30.22 4.06 11.68
CA SER A 297 -29.90 3.47 10.38
C SER A 297 -31.13 3.36 9.47
N ASP A 298 -32.24 2.87 9.99
CA ASP A 298 -33.47 2.69 9.23
C ASP A 298 -34.02 4.02 8.68
N PHE A 299 -33.98 5.08 9.49
CA PHE A 299 -34.42 6.41 9.04
C PHE A 299 -33.49 6.94 7.93
N LEU A 300 -32.17 6.77 8.08
CA LEU A 300 -31.20 7.21 7.09
C LEU A 300 -31.34 6.45 5.77
N GLU A 301 -31.51 5.12 5.83
CA GLU A 301 -31.63 4.27 4.65
C GLU A 301 -32.97 4.41 3.91
N HIS A 302 -34.10 4.53 4.65
CA HIS A 302 -35.44 4.55 4.06
C HIS A 302 -35.99 5.96 3.81
N THR A 303 -35.50 6.99 4.52
CA THR A 303 -36.01 8.36 4.35
C THR A 303 -34.98 9.26 3.65
N ILE A 304 -33.73 9.28 4.12
CA ILE A 304 -32.72 10.24 3.63
C ILE A 304 -32.05 9.75 2.35
N GLN A 305 -31.70 8.47 2.28
CA GLN A 305 -31.02 7.91 1.10
C GLN A 305 -31.83 8.08 -0.20
N PRO A 306 -33.15 7.86 -0.24
CA PRO A 306 -33.94 8.11 -1.43
C PRO A 306 -33.96 9.58 -1.89
N ILE A 307 -33.83 10.53 -0.95
CA ILE A 307 -33.70 11.96 -1.26
C ILE A 307 -32.37 12.23 -1.96
N LEU A 308 -31.27 11.69 -1.43
CA LEU A 308 -29.94 11.83 -2.05
C LEU A 308 -29.88 11.22 -3.46
N GLN A 309 -30.51 10.05 -3.66
CA GLN A 309 -30.57 9.37 -4.96
C GLN A 309 -31.28 10.17 -6.07
N ARG A 310 -32.13 11.15 -5.68
CA ARG A 310 -32.81 12.06 -6.62
C ARG A 310 -32.04 13.34 -6.90
N THR A 311 -30.87 13.50 -6.30
CA THR A 311 -30.00 14.67 -6.44
C THR A 311 -28.66 14.32 -7.08
N GLU A 312 -27.81 15.29 -7.29
CA GLU A 312 -26.45 15.11 -7.81
C GLU A 312 -25.52 14.34 -6.83
N TYR A 313 -25.99 14.05 -5.60
CA TYR A 313 -25.25 13.34 -4.54
C TYR A 313 -25.67 11.88 -4.42
N ASP A 314 -26.08 11.24 -5.51
CA ASP A 314 -26.52 9.83 -5.57
C ASP A 314 -25.43 8.83 -5.16
N PHE A 315 -24.15 9.21 -5.34
CA PHE A 315 -22.97 8.44 -4.95
C PHE A 315 -22.69 8.46 -3.44
N VAL A 316 -23.36 9.35 -2.67
CA VAL A 316 -23.15 9.49 -1.23
C VAL A 316 -24.10 8.57 -0.46
N CYS A 317 -23.53 7.76 0.43
CA CYS A 317 -24.31 6.96 1.36
C CYS A 317 -24.64 7.79 2.63
N ALA A 318 -25.92 8.07 2.86
CA ALA A 318 -26.39 8.85 4.02
C ALA A 318 -25.94 8.28 5.36
N LYS A 319 -25.96 6.96 5.49
CA LYS A 319 -25.52 6.25 6.70
C LYS A 319 -24.03 6.41 6.94
N THR A 320 -23.22 6.22 5.91
CA THR A 320 -21.75 6.38 5.99
C THR A 320 -21.38 7.79 6.39
N GLU A 321 -22.03 8.79 5.80
CA GLU A 321 -21.81 10.20 6.07
C GLU A 321 -22.22 10.59 7.49
N PHE A 322 -23.35 10.07 7.96
CA PHE A 322 -23.82 10.24 9.34
C PHE A 322 -22.85 9.63 10.35
N ILE A 323 -22.37 8.41 10.09
CA ILE A 323 -21.35 7.73 10.93
C ILE A 323 -20.08 8.58 10.96
N SER A 324 -19.58 9.02 9.81
CA SER A 324 -18.40 9.89 9.70
C SER A 324 -18.55 11.16 10.56
N GLY A 325 -19.73 11.76 10.55
CA GLY A 325 -20.03 12.93 11.38
C GLY A 325 -20.08 12.68 12.89
N LEU A 326 -20.50 11.50 13.33
CA LEU A 326 -20.41 11.07 14.72
C LEU A 326 -18.96 10.76 15.11
N LEU A 327 -18.21 10.10 14.23
CA LEU A 327 -16.81 9.76 14.48
C LEU A 327 -15.93 11.01 14.66
N LYS A 328 -16.22 12.12 13.96
CA LYS A 328 -15.49 13.39 14.18
C LYS A 328 -15.57 13.84 15.65
N VAL A 329 -16.73 13.70 16.28
CA VAL A 329 -16.90 14.06 17.70
C VAL A 329 -16.22 13.07 18.63
N VAL A 330 -16.21 11.80 18.24
CA VAL A 330 -15.45 10.76 18.98
C VAL A 330 -13.96 11.06 18.93
N VAL A 331 -13.40 11.38 17.75
CA VAL A 331 -11.99 11.72 17.58
C VAL A 331 -11.59 12.93 18.43
N GLU A 332 -12.39 14.02 18.41
CA GLU A 332 -12.19 15.17 19.29
C GLU A 332 -12.10 14.75 20.77
N LYS A 333 -12.95 13.79 21.19
CA LYS A 333 -12.94 13.27 22.55
C LYS A 333 -11.73 12.40 22.85
N LEU A 334 -11.32 11.54 21.91
CA LEU A 334 -10.14 10.69 22.03
C LEU A 334 -8.88 11.55 22.20
N GLU A 335 -8.68 12.55 21.33
CA GLU A 335 -7.56 13.48 21.39
C GLU A 335 -7.50 14.23 22.74
N HIS A 336 -8.67 14.65 23.24
CA HIS A 336 -8.77 15.30 24.54
C HIS A 336 -8.48 14.35 25.73
N SER A 337 -8.78 13.05 25.60
CA SER A 337 -8.67 12.07 26.68
C SER A 337 -7.26 11.45 26.80
N ILE A 338 -6.54 11.28 25.69
CA ILE A 338 -5.21 10.66 25.64
C ILE A 338 -4.21 11.24 26.65
N PRO A 339 -4.05 12.57 26.77
CA PRO A 339 -3.07 13.13 27.72
C PRO A 339 -3.29 12.72 29.18
N PHE A 340 -4.49 12.26 29.53
CA PHE A 340 -4.84 11.85 30.90
C PHE A 340 -4.61 10.36 31.17
N ILE A 341 -4.47 9.54 30.11
CA ILE A 341 -4.39 8.08 30.22
C ILE A 341 -3.07 7.49 29.70
N ILE A 342 -2.29 8.24 28.93
CA ILE A 342 -1.09 7.72 28.25
C ILE A 342 0.00 7.25 29.22
N ASP A 343 0.08 7.84 30.42
CA ASP A 343 1.08 7.52 31.42
C ASP A 343 0.68 6.31 32.30
N ASP A 344 -0.60 5.93 32.31
CA ASP A 344 -1.10 4.77 33.04
C ASP A 344 -1.25 3.56 32.12
N ASP A 345 -0.39 2.56 32.27
CA ASP A 345 -0.32 1.37 31.43
C ASP A 345 -1.66 0.61 31.36
N GLY A 346 -2.33 0.46 32.49
CA GLY A 346 -3.61 -0.25 32.56
C GLY A 346 -4.73 0.49 31.83
N SER A 347 -4.87 1.78 32.08
CA SER A 347 -5.89 2.62 31.43
C SER A 347 -5.63 2.79 29.94
N PHE A 348 -4.37 2.95 29.53
CA PHE A 348 -4.04 3.08 28.12
C PHE A 348 -4.23 1.77 27.35
N SER A 349 -3.86 0.62 27.91
CA SER A 349 -4.10 -0.69 27.29
C SER A 349 -5.60 -0.95 27.13
N HIS A 350 -6.40 -0.69 28.17
CA HIS A 350 -7.86 -0.81 28.10
C HIS A 350 -8.47 0.13 27.04
N PHE A 351 -7.99 1.36 26.98
CA PHE A 351 -8.41 2.33 25.96
C PHE A 351 -8.15 1.83 24.53
N VAL A 352 -6.97 1.26 24.28
CA VAL A 352 -6.61 0.68 22.99
C VAL A 352 -7.54 -0.48 22.63
N ASP A 353 -7.78 -1.40 23.58
CA ASP A 353 -8.65 -2.56 23.38
C ASP A 353 -10.08 -2.14 23.02
N GLU A 354 -10.64 -1.19 23.76
CA GLU A 354 -11.99 -0.66 23.50
C GLU A 354 -12.10 0.08 22.17
N LEU A 355 -11.06 0.81 21.77
CA LEU A 355 -11.04 1.50 20.49
C LEU A 355 -10.93 0.51 19.31
N LEU A 356 -10.14 -0.54 19.43
CA LEU A 356 -10.05 -1.60 18.43
C LEU A 356 -11.38 -2.37 18.31
N LEU A 357 -12.03 -2.67 19.45
CA LEU A 357 -13.34 -3.30 19.49
C LEU A 357 -14.41 -2.41 18.83
N PHE A 358 -14.44 -1.13 19.18
CA PHE A 358 -15.34 -0.15 18.57
C PHE A 358 -15.16 -0.08 17.06
N ASN A 359 -13.92 -0.02 16.58
CA ASN A 359 -13.62 -0.01 15.15
C ASN A 359 -14.08 -1.30 14.45
N LYS A 360 -13.87 -2.46 15.09
CA LYS A 360 -14.33 -3.76 14.58
C LYS A 360 -15.87 -3.80 14.46
N GLU A 361 -16.58 -3.31 15.48
CA GLU A 361 -18.06 -3.26 15.46
C GLU A 361 -18.58 -2.32 14.37
N LEU A 362 -17.94 -1.18 14.13
CA LEU A 362 -18.29 -0.29 13.02
C LEU A 362 -18.19 -1.00 11.66
N HIS A 363 -17.13 -1.79 11.45
CA HIS A 363 -16.97 -2.53 10.21
C HIS A 363 -17.94 -3.69 10.07
N VAL A 364 -18.06 -4.53 11.09
CA VAL A 364 -18.82 -5.78 11.01
C VAL A 364 -20.34 -5.53 11.13
N ALA A 365 -20.78 -4.72 12.11
CA ALA A 365 -22.19 -4.53 12.37
C ALA A 365 -22.83 -3.44 11.50
N HIS A 366 -22.06 -2.43 11.09
CA HIS A 366 -22.60 -1.28 10.36
C HIS A 366 -22.10 -1.13 8.93
N ASN A 367 -21.24 -2.07 8.46
CA ASN A 367 -20.65 -2.07 7.10
C ASN A 367 -19.93 -0.74 6.77
N TYR A 368 -19.37 -0.10 7.79
CA TYR A 368 -18.67 1.15 7.60
C TYR A 368 -17.28 0.88 7.04
N SER A 369 -17.12 1.06 5.73
CA SER A 369 -15.85 0.94 5.02
C SER A 369 -15.41 2.30 4.47
N SER A 370 -15.18 3.26 5.37
CA SER A 370 -14.50 4.49 4.95
C SER A 370 -13.01 4.21 4.74
N THR A 371 -12.43 4.76 3.69
CA THR A 371 -10.98 4.77 3.47
C THR A 371 -10.25 5.60 4.53
N GLU A 372 -10.94 6.46 5.24
CA GLU A 372 -10.46 7.23 6.37
C GLU A 372 -10.73 6.48 7.68
N TYR A 373 -9.74 5.80 8.20
CA TYR A 373 -9.75 5.19 9.56
C TYR A 373 -9.65 6.27 10.64
N VAL A 374 -10.62 7.15 10.69
CA VAL A 374 -10.58 8.39 11.45
C VAL A 374 -10.26 8.14 12.93
N CYS A 375 -10.85 7.11 13.55
CA CYS A 375 -10.61 6.83 14.97
C CYS A 375 -9.25 6.21 15.24
N LEU A 376 -8.78 5.28 14.40
CA LEU A 376 -7.47 4.64 14.56
C LEU A 376 -6.31 5.61 14.31
N HIS A 377 -6.56 6.71 13.56
CA HIS A 377 -5.53 7.72 13.33
C HIS A 377 -5.00 8.33 14.65
N VAL A 378 -5.83 8.39 15.67
CA VAL A 378 -5.43 8.90 16.99
C VAL A 378 -4.34 8.03 17.63
N LEU A 379 -4.43 6.69 17.47
CA LEU A 379 -3.39 5.75 17.94
C LEU A 379 -2.11 5.80 17.09
N THR A 380 -2.18 6.33 15.86
CA THR A 380 -1.03 6.40 14.96
C THR A 380 -0.17 7.64 15.16
N THR A 381 -0.53 8.52 16.09
CA THR A 381 0.37 9.60 16.53
C THR A 381 1.62 9.01 17.15
N GLU A 382 2.79 9.59 16.87
CA GLU A 382 4.08 8.99 17.24
C GLU A 382 4.18 8.63 18.73
N ALA A 383 3.70 9.51 19.63
CA ALA A 383 3.71 9.27 21.07
C ALA A 383 2.82 8.07 21.48
N CYS A 384 1.59 8.01 20.95
CA CYS A 384 0.67 6.92 21.25
C CYS A 384 1.17 5.59 20.67
N LEU A 385 1.65 5.62 19.42
CA LEU A 385 2.14 4.43 18.75
C LEU A 385 3.35 3.83 19.44
N GLN A 386 4.34 4.65 19.83
CA GLN A 386 5.51 4.19 20.58
C GLN A 386 5.11 3.58 21.92
N ARG A 387 4.19 4.23 22.64
CA ARG A 387 3.69 3.72 23.91
C ARG A 387 2.94 2.40 23.73
N TRP A 388 2.07 2.32 22.73
CA TRP A 388 1.31 1.11 22.42
C TRP A 388 2.24 -0.07 22.07
N VAL A 389 3.18 0.12 21.14
CA VAL A 389 4.15 -0.90 20.75
C VAL A 389 4.99 -1.37 21.95
N HIS A 390 5.41 -0.44 22.84
CA HIS A 390 6.15 -0.79 24.04
C HIS A 390 5.33 -1.65 25.00
N LEU A 391 4.09 -1.30 25.26
CA LEU A 391 3.18 -2.06 26.12
C LEU A 391 2.86 -3.44 25.54
N GLU A 392 2.55 -3.51 24.23
CA GLU A 392 2.31 -4.79 23.55
C GLU A 392 3.53 -5.73 23.68
N ARG A 393 4.72 -5.18 23.48
CA ARG A 393 5.95 -5.96 23.63
C ARG A 393 6.11 -6.49 25.03
N SER A 394 6.00 -5.63 26.05
CA SER A 394 6.15 -6.01 27.45
C SER A 394 5.12 -7.06 27.89
N TYR A 395 3.86 -6.86 27.48
CA TYR A 395 2.77 -7.78 27.76
C TYR A 395 2.95 -9.13 27.07
N ALA A 396 3.36 -9.09 25.80
CA ALA A 396 3.60 -10.30 25.01
C ALA A 396 4.80 -11.11 25.55
N GLU A 397 5.89 -10.46 25.97
CA GLU A 397 7.02 -11.12 26.64
C GLU A 397 6.60 -11.80 27.94
N SER A 398 5.79 -11.11 28.77
CA SER A 398 5.26 -11.68 30.01
C SER A 398 4.39 -12.90 29.76
N ASN A 399 3.48 -12.82 28.76
CA ASN A 399 2.62 -13.93 28.39
C ASN A 399 3.42 -15.10 27.81
N MET A 400 4.40 -14.86 26.95
CA MET A 400 5.29 -15.88 26.41
C MET A 400 6.02 -16.62 27.54
N ASN A 401 6.55 -15.90 28.51
CA ASN A 401 7.23 -16.49 29.68
C ASN A 401 6.24 -17.32 30.54
N SER A 402 5.00 -16.85 30.71
CA SER A 402 3.96 -17.59 31.40
C SER A 402 3.59 -18.89 30.67
N ILE A 403 3.45 -18.85 29.34
CA ILE A 403 3.16 -20.02 28.50
C ILE A 403 4.27 -21.07 28.65
N LEU A 404 5.55 -20.65 28.57
CA LEU A 404 6.70 -21.57 28.64
C LEU A 404 6.92 -22.13 30.05
N SER A 405 6.56 -21.40 31.10
CA SER A 405 6.72 -21.83 32.49
C SER A 405 5.54 -22.64 33.04
N SER A 406 4.48 -22.85 32.24
CA SER A 406 3.36 -23.69 32.63
C SER A 406 3.79 -25.15 32.78
N SER A 407 3.26 -25.85 33.79
CA SER A 407 3.52 -27.27 34.02
C SER A 407 3.06 -28.19 32.87
N SER A 408 2.09 -27.73 32.08
CA SER A 408 1.55 -28.43 30.89
C SER A 408 2.19 -28.00 29.58
N ALA A 409 3.11 -27.01 29.62
CA ALA A 409 3.68 -26.38 28.40
C ALA A 409 4.15 -27.37 27.35
N TRP A 410 4.84 -28.43 27.77
CA TRP A 410 5.48 -29.40 26.90
C TRP A 410 4.62 -30.68 26.67
N THR A 411 3.38 -30.70 27.15
CA THR A 411 2.46 -31.82 26.91
C THR A 411 1.66 -31.60 25.63
N PRO A 412 1.40 -32.65 24.82
CA PRO A 412 0.55 -32.52 23.65
C PRO A 412 -0.87 -32.08 24.05
N LYS A 413 -1.39 -31.06 23.42
CA LYS A 413 -2.70 -30.46 23.75
C LYS A 413 -3.87 -31.39 23.43
N TYR A 414 -3.77 -32.15 22.35
CA TYR A 414 -4.86 -32.99 21.81
C TYR A 414 -4.71 -34.46 22.15
N LYS A 415 -4.21 -34.79 23.36
CA LYS A 415 -3.99 -36.17 23.83
C LYS A 415 -5.22 -37.09 23.75
N GLU A 416 -6.40 -36.50 23.94
CA GLU A 416 -7.65 -37.25 24.04
C GLU A 416 -8.36 -37.46 22.68
N VAL A 417 -7.90 -36.84 21.62
CA VAL A 417 -8.59 -36.82 20.31
C VAL A 417 -8.06 -37.89 19.34
N GLY A 418 -7.17 -38.75 19.78
CA GLY A 418 -6.69 -39.89 18.98
C GLY A 418 -5.86 -39.51 17.75
N ASP A 419 -6.02 -40.21 16.63
CA ASP A 419 -5.21 -40.12 15.41
C ASP A 419 -5.32 -38.79 14.60
N VAL A 420 -5.98 -37.75 15.14
CA VAL A 420 -6.25 -36.51 14.41
C VAL A 420 -5.10 -35.51 14.50
N ASP A 421 -4.24 -35.60 15.53
CA ASP A 421 -3.10 -34.66 15.68
C ASP A 421 -1.79 -35.29 15.17
N ASP A 422 -1.60 -35.24 13.85
CA ASP A 422 -0.36 -35.66 13.18
C ASP A 422 0.86 -34.83 13.58
N THR A 423 0.66 -33.62 14.12
CA THR A 423 1.73 -32.68 14.48
C THR A 423 2.21 -32.86 15.92
N ARG A 424 1.48 -33.59 16.75
CA ARG A 424 1.78 -33.77 18.20
C ARG A 424 2.08 -32.45 18.89
N THR A 425 1.23 -31.45 18.64
CA THR A 425 1.45 -30.06 19.01
C THR A 425 1.48 -29.87 20.52
N PRO A 426 2.57 -29.39 21.12
CA PRO A 426 2.62 -29.04 22.52
C PRO A 426 1.77 -27.80 22.83
N GLU A 427 1.28 -27.70 24.08
CA GLU A 427 0.42 -26.59 24.51
C GLU A 427 1.12 -25.23 24.39
N CYS A 428 2.43 -25.17 24.69
CA CYS A 428 3.22 -23.93 24.55
C CYS A 428 3.32 -23.47 23.10
N ALA A 429 3.41 -24.39 22.12
CA ALA A 429 3.50 -24.04 20.70
C ALA A 429 2.24 -23.35 20.22
N GLU A 430 1.07 -23.95 20.51
CA GLU A 430 -0.21 -23.37 20.14
C GLU A 430 -0.52 -22.08 20.90
N GLY A 431 -0.21 -22.06 22.21
CA GLY A 431 -0.34 -20.85 23.01
C GLY A 431 0.49 -19.69 22.46
N PHE A 432 1.72 -19.96 22.04
CA PHE A 432 2.58 -18.94 21.44
C PHE A 432 2.08 -18.45 20.08
N ILE A 433 1.64 -19.35 19.19
CA ILE A 433 1.03 -18.97 17.92
C ILE A 433 -0.26 -18.17 18.13
N THR A 434 -1.08 -18.55 19.11
CA THR A 434 -2.28 -17.80 19.49
C THR A 434 -1.92 -16.38 19.95
N LEU A 435 -0.88 -16.21 20.76
CA LEU A 435 -0.37 -14.90 21.18
C LEU A 435 0.04 -14.05 19.98
N LEU A 436 0.80 -14.62 19.04
CA LEU A 436 1.20 -13.92 17.81
C LEU A 436 -0.02 -13.56 16.92
N SER A 437 -1.02 -14.44 16.84
CA SER A 437 -2.27 -14.17 16.10
C SER A 437 -3.02 -12.99 16.71
N VAL A 438 -3.14 -12.92 18.02
CA VAL A 438 -3.80 -11.81 18.72
C VAL A 438 -3.07 -10.49 18.43
N ILE A 439 -1.73 -10.48 18.44
CA ILE A 439 -0.95 -9.30 18.07
C ILE A 439 -1.22 -8.92 16.61
N THR A 440 -1.25 -9.88 15.68
CA THR A 440 -1.55 -9.65 14.26
C THR A 440 -2.91 -8.99 14.08
N ASP A 441 -3.94 -9.47 14.76
CA ASP A 441 -5.29 -8.92 14.65
C ASP A 441 -5.40 -7.48 15.17
N ARG A 442 -4.55 -7.09 16.12
CA ARG A 442 -4.51 -5.72 16.64
C ARG A 442 -4.02 -4.70 15.62
N TYR A 443 -3.02 -5.06 14.80
CA TYR A 443 -2.43 -4.12 13.85
C TYR A 443 -2.86 -4.32 12.39
N ARG A 444 -3.53 -5.44 12.07
CA ARG A 444 -3.98 -5.77 10.70
C ARG A 444 -4.75 -4.63 10.04
N ASN A 445 -5.57 -3.92 10.81
CA ASN A 445 -6.46 -2.86 10.31
C ASN A 445 -5.83 -1.45 10.39
N LEU A 446 -4.56 -1.33 10.76
CA LEU A 446 -3.88 -0.04 10.73
C LEU A 446 -3.69 0.43 9.28
N PRO A 447 -3.99 1.70 8.97
CA PRO A 447 -3.99 2.18 7.59
C PRO A 447 -2.60 2.30 6.98
N ASN A 448 -1.58 2.57 7.80
CA ASN A 448 -0.23 2.81 7.33
C ASN A 448 0.66 1.57 7.53
N VAL A 449 1.22 1.07 6.44
CA VAL A 449 2.14 -0.08 6.43
C VAL A 449 3.34 0.12 7.36
N LYS A 450 3.87 1.34 7.48
CA LYS A 450 4.98 1.64 8.41
C LYS A 450 4.62 1.41 9.87
N HIS A 451 3.36 1.66 10.26
CA HIS A 451 2.89 1.36 11.60
C HIS A 451 2.72 -0.13 11.82
N GLN A 452 2.25 -0.85 10.81
CA GLN A 452 2.18 -2.32 10.83
C GLN A 452 3.57 -2.96 10.96
N GLU A 453 4.58 -2.40 10.30
CA GLU A 453 5.97 -2.87 10.41
C GLU A 453 6.52 -2.81 11.84
N ARG A 454 6.19 -1.78 12.61
CA ARG A 454 6.61 -1.68 14.02
C ARG A 454 6.06 -2.82 14.88
N PHE A 455 4.83 -3.26 14.62
CA PHE A 455 4.26 -4.43 15.30
C PHE A 455 4.85 -5.74 14.78
N LEU A 456 5.14 -5.84 13.48
CA LEU A 456 5.88 -6.96 12.94
C LEU A 456 7.25 -7.12 13.60
N GLU A 457 7.96 -6.02 13.87
CA GLU A 457 9.24 -6.04 14.60
C GLU A 457 9.07 -6.62 16.01
N VAL A 458 7.96 -6.31 16.71
CA VAL A 458 7.65 -6.94 18.00
C VAL A 458 7.46 -8.44 17.84
N GLN A 459 6.73 -8.89 16.82
CA GLN A 459 6.53 -10.32 16.57
C GLN A 459 7.84 -11.04 16.22
N LEU A 460 8.69 -10.44 15.39
CA LEU A 460 10.00 -10.99 15.04
C LEU A 460 10.88 -11.11 16.28
N PHE A 461 10.92 -10.08 17.12
CA PHE A 461 11.64 -10.11 18.40
C PHE A 461 11.12 -11.23 19.33
N LEU A 462 9.81 -11.41 19.43
CA LEU A 462 9.21 -12.50 20.24
C LEU A 462 9.59 -13.87 19.68
N LEU A 463 9.59 -14.03 18.36
CA LEU A 463 10.01 -15.26 17.69
C LEU A 463 11.48 -15.58 17.95
N GLU A 464 12.38 -14.61 17.84
CA GLU A 464 13.80 -14.78 18.17
C GLU A 464 14.01 -15.15 19.63
N SER A 465 13.29 -14.51 20.55
CA SER A 465 13.31 -14.80 21.97
C SER A 465 12.81 -16.21 22.27
N PHE A 466 11.71 -16.61 21.61
CA PHE A 466 11.15 -17.95 21.73
C PHE A 466 12.12 -19.04 21.22
N ILE A 467 12.73 -18.83 20.05
CA ILE A 467 13.75 -19.73 19.49
C ILE A 467 14.94 -19.84 20.42
N SER A 468 15.39 -18.74 21.03
CA SER A 468 16.48 -18.74 21.97
C SER A 468 16.15 -19.59 23.21
N ARG A 469 14.91 -19.54 23.70
CA ARG A 469 14.43 -20.41 24.77
C ARG A 469 14.37 -21.88 24.32
N LEU A 470 13.86 -22.17 23.11
CA LEU A 470 13.86 -23.54 22.57
C LEU A 470 15.29 -24.11 22.47
N LYS A 471 16.27 -23.31 22.06
CA LYS A 471 17.68 -23.73 22.01
C LYS A 471 18.24 -24.06 23.40
N LEU A 472 17.86 -23.30 24.43
CA LEU A 472 18.24 -23.59 25.83
C LEU A 472 17.61 -24.91 26.30
N GLU A 473 16.30 -25.10 26.11
CA GLU A 473 15.59 -26.32 26.47
C GLU A 473 16.14 -27.55 25.76
N ALA A 474 16.45 -27.43 24.46
CA ALA A 474 17.11 -28.50 23.71
C ALA A 474 18.48 -28.84 24.27
N GLY A 475 19.27 -27.83 24.68
CA GLY A 475 20.59 -28.00 25.30
C GLY A 475 20.51 -28.72 26.65
N GLU A 476 19.59 -28.31 27.55
CA GLU A 476 19.38 -28.91 28.86
C GLU A 476 18.93 -30.38 28.77
N THR A 477 18.11 -30.71 27.75
CA THR A 477 17.61 -32.06 27.53
C THR A 477 18.48 -32.93 26.62
N SER A 478 19.60 -32.41 26.12
CA SER A 478 20.53 -33.10 25.23
C SER A 478 21.15 -34.36 25.81
N SER A 479 21.12 -34.55 27.12
CA SER A 479 21.57 -35.78 27.78
C SER A 479 20.66 -37.01 27.49
N ALA A 480 19.39 -36.76 27.16
CA ALA A 480 18.40 -37.79 26.83
C ALA A 480 17.58 -37.43 25.59
N PRO A 481 18.18 -37.45 24.36
CA PRO A 481 17.52 -36.95 23.15
C PRO A 481 16.27 -37.72 22.74
N ALA A 482 16.07 -38.93 23.23
CA ALA A 482 14.87 -39.73 22.99
C ALA A 482 13.81 -39.58 24.10
N GLY A 483 13.95 -38.58 24.99
CA GLY A 483 13.02 -38.27 26.07
C GLY A 483 11.81 -37.47 25.58
N LEU A 484 10.71 -37.57 26.31
CA LEU A 484 9.45 -36.89 25.98
C LEU A 484 9.65 -35.38 25.81
N HIS A 485 10.37 -34.75 26.71
CA HIS A 485 10.59 -33.30 26.69
C HIS A 485 11.38 -32.83 25.44
N TYR A 486 12.46 -33.55 25.10
CA TYR A 486 13.23 -33.26 23.88
C TYR A 486 12.39 -33.39 22.61
N CYS A 487 11.56 -34.44 22.54
CA CYS A 487 10.64 -34.65 21.43
C CYS A 487 9.58 -33.51 21.35
N SER A 488 9.10 -33.03 22.50
CA SER A 488 8.15 -31.91 22.55
C SER A 488 8.78 -30.60 22.07
N VAL A 489 10.03 -30.31 22.41
CA VAL A 489 10.78 -29.12 21.91
C VAL A 489 10.89 -29.21 20.38
N LEU A 490 11.22 -30.39 19.85
CA LEU A 490 11.35 -30.60 18.41
C LEU A 490 9.99 -30.44 17.68
N ASN A 491 8.92 -30.98 18.26
CA ASN A 491 7.55 -30.79 17.75
C ASN A 491 7.13 -29.31 17.77
N THR A 492 7.50 -28.58 18.83
CA THR A 492 7.27 -27.13 18.95
C THR A 492 7.94 -26.36 17.81
N ALA A 493 9.22 -26.63 17.56
CA ALA A 493 9.96 -25.98 16.49
C ALA A 493 9.36 -26.28 15.11
N ASN A 494 8.91 -27.53 14.90
CA ASN A 494 8.25 -27.92 13.66
C ASN A 494 6.89 -27.25 13.46
N TYR A 495 6.04 -27.24 14.50
CA TYR A 495 4.72 -26.63 14.43
C TYR A 495 4.80 -25.13 14.15
N VAL A 496 5.66 -24.41 14.90
CA VAL A 496 5.84 -22.98 14.66
C VAL A 496 6.36 -22.70 13.25
N ASN A 497 7.31 -23.51 12.77
CA ASN A 497 7.82 -23.36 11.40
C ASN A 497 6.74 -23.55 10.34
N LEU A 498 5.89 -24.57 10.47
CA LEU A 498 4.77 -24.82 9.53
C LEU A 498 3.80 -23.63 9.49
N ILE A 499 3.39 -23.12 10.66
CA ILE A 499 2.46 -21.99 10.72
C ILE A 499 3.09 -20.71 10.15
N LEU A 500 4.38 -20.45 10.39
CA LEU A 500 5.07 -19.29 9.82
C LEU A 500 5.19 -19.38 8.28
N GLN A 501 5.35 -20.58 7.74
CA GLN A 501 5.29 -20.80 6.29
C GLN A 501 3.90 -20.47 5.73
N GLU A 502 2.82 -20.93 6.36
CA GLU A 502 1.45 -20.59 5.98
C GLU A 502 1.20 -19.07 6.09
N TRP A 503 1.69 -18.43 7.14
CA TRP A 503 1.55 -16.98 7.31
C TRP A 503 2.31 -16.19 6.26
N SER A 504 3.44 -16.69 5.80
CA SER A 504 4.23 -16.06 4.74
C SER A 504 3.44 -15.85 3.44
N GLU A 505 2.43 -16.68 3.19
CA GLU A 505 1.56 -16.62 2.01
C GLU A 505 0.34 -15.71 2.22
N GLN A 506 0.09 -15.24 3.44
CA GLN A 506 -1.05 -14.35 3.71
C GLN A 506 -0.79 -12.94 3.15
N MET A 507 -1.85 -12.34 2.61
CA MET A 507 -1.81 -11.02 1.95
C MET A 507 -1.21 -9.92 2.83
N LEU A 508 -1.43 -9.96 4.14
CA LEU A 508 -0.85 -8.98 5.08
C LEU A 508 0.68 -9.04 5.07
N PHE A 509 1.23 -10.24 5.24
CA PHE A 509 2.69 -10.42 5.32
C PHE A 509 3.38 -10.26 3.97
N LEU A 510 2.70 -10.59 2.86
CA LEU A 510 3.18 -10.29 1.52
C LEU A 510 3.31 -8.79 1.27
N LYS A 511 2.32 -7.98 1.66
CA LYS A 511 2.37 -6.51 1.57
C LYS A 511 3.50 -5.91 2.42
N LEU A 512 3.69 -6.43 3.65
CA LEU A 512 4.76 -6.01 4.53
C LEU A 512 6.14 -6.36 3.96
N CYS A 513 6.26 -7.54 3.35
CA CYS A 513 7.47 -7.98 2.66
C CYS A 513 7.83 -7.07 1.48
N GLU A 514 6.85 -6.76 0.64
CA GLU A 514 7.02 -5.86 -0.50
C GLU A 514 7.49 -4.48 -0.05
N HIS A 515 6.86 -3.90 0.99
CA HIS A 515 7.23 -2.59 1.51
C HIS A 515 8.66 -2.57 2.08
N ARG A 516 9.09 -3.59 2.84
CA ARG A 516 10.46 -3.71 3.35
C ARG A 516 11.48 -3.83 2.23
N ASN A 517 11.17 -4.58 1.19
CA ASN A 517 12.06 -4.75 0.04
C ASN A 517 12.22 -3.44 -0.75
N GLN A 518 11.14 -2.67 -0.92
CA GLN A 518 11.18 -1.35 -1.54
C GLN A 518 12.02 -0.37 -0.70
N SER A 519 11.84 -0.35 0.61
CA SER A 519 12.60 0.52 1.53
C SER A 519 14.09 0.20 1.54
N ASN A 520 14.47 -1.07 1.48
CA ASN A 520 15.87 -1.52 1.40
C ASN A 520 16.50 -1.32 0.01
N GLY A 521 15.70 -1.31 -1.06
CA GLY A 521 16.16 -1.05 -2.43
C GLY A 521 16.57 0.41 -2.66
N TYR A 522 15.89 1.37 -2.06
CA TYR A 522 16.23 2.79 -2.17
C TYR A 522 17.53 3.18 -1.48
N VAL A 523 17.95 2.46 -0.44
CA VAL A 523 19.23 2.73 0.25
C VAL A 523 20.44 2.29 -0.57
N LYS A 524 20.29 1.33 -1.50
CA LYS A 524 21.40 0.87 -2.35
C LYS A 524 21.61 1.67 -3.64
N SER A 525 20.65 2.52 -4.05
CA SER A 525 20.75 3.35 -5.25
C SER A 525 21.18 4.81 -4.99
N GLY A 526 21.44 5.19 -3.73
CA GLY A 526 21.89 6.54 -3.36
C GLY A 526 23.40 6.80 -3.44
N ASP A 527 24.24 5.80 -3.64
CA ASP A 527 25.72 5.93 -3.60
C ASP A 527 26.43 5.49 -4.90
N SER A 528 25.76 5.58 -6.04
CA SER A 528 26.42 5.39 -7.34
C SER A 528 26.07 6.53 -8.28
N LEU A 529 26.77 7.66 -8.13
CA LEU A 529 26.95 8.64 -9.19
C LEU A 529 27.87 8.03 -10.26
N GLY A 530 27.35 7.85 -11.46
CA GLY A 530 28.19 7.81 -12.65
C GLY A 530 27.89 6.68 -13.62
N MET A 531 27.45 7.11 -14.81
CA MET A 531 27.63 6.54 -16.16
C MET A 531 26.61 5.54 -16.72
N GLU A 532 25.83 6.14 -17.63
CA GLU A 532 25.61 5.79 -19.06
C GLU A 532 24.92 4.48 -19.43
N ASN A 533 23.69 4.72 -19.98
CA ASN A 533 23.13 4.09 -21.21
C ASN A 533 23.48 2.64 -21.54
N HIS A 534 22.50 1.75 -21.36
CA HIS A 534 22.11 0.80 -22.40
C HIS A 534 20.65 0.37 -22.19
N GLU A 535 19.79 0.80 -23.09
CA GLU A 535 18.46 0.24 -23.34
C GLU A 535 18.64 -1.15 -23.99
N GLU A 536 18.68 -2.19 -23.19
CA GLU A 536 18.50 -3.59 -23.63
C GLU A 536 18.64 -4.50 -22.39
N ASP A 537 17.67 -4.48 -21.46
CA ASP A 537 17.54 -5.54 -20.43
C ASP A 537 16.29 -5.38 -19.55
N THR A 538 15.16 -4.93 -20.14
CA THR A 538 13.91 -4.78 -19.38
C THR A 538 13.20 -6.10 -19.06
N GLU A 539 13.48 -7.17 -19.79
CA GLU A 539 12.87 -8.50 -19.53
C GLU A 539 13.61 -9.31 -18.46
N VAL A 540 14.93 -9.14 -18.32
CA VAL A 540 15.73 -9.87 -17.32
C VAL A 540 15.56 -9.30 -15.90
N PHE A 541 15.14 -8.03 -15.76
CA PHE A 541 14.89 -7.42 -14.45
C PHE A 541 13.57 -7.89 -13.81
N GLN A 542 12.56 -8.25 -14.60
CA GLN A 542 11.31 -8.79 -14.06
C GLN A 542 11.45 -10.22 -13.55
N GLU A 543 12.22 -11.07 -14.19
CA GLU A 543 12.48 -12.44 -13.70
C GLU A 543 13.41 -12.48 -12.47
N ARG A 544 14.37 -11.57 -12.35
CA ARG A 544 15.22 -11.46 -11.14
C ARG A 544 14.49 -10.82 -9.95
N GLY A 545 13.52 -9.96 -10.18
CA GLY A 545 12.69 -9.36 -9.12
C GLY A 545 11.73 -10.36 -8.46
N ILE A 546 11.25 -11.35 -9.21
CA ILE A 546 10.33 -12.39 -8.70
C ILE A 546 11.08 -13.47 -7.89
N LEU A 547 12.35 -13.72 -8.20
CA LEU A 547 13.19 -14.76 -7.53
C LEU A 547 13.82 -14.31 -6.20
N SER A 548 13.66 -13.07 -5.77
CA SER A 548 14.27 -12.50 -4.55
C SER A 548 13.25 -11.97 -3.53
N MET A 549 12.00 -12.33 -3.60
CA MET A 549 11.03 -11.99 -2.53
C MET A 549 11.27 -12.92 -1.33
N ARG A 550 12.21 -12.54 -0.46
CA ARG A 550 12.40 -13.21 0.82
C ARG A 550 11.19 -12.93 1.71
N SER A 551 10.62 -13.99 2.32
CA SER A 551 9.53 -13.83 3.30
C SER A 551 9.99 -12.98 4.50
N VAL A 552 9.08 -12.26 5.13
CA VAL A 552 9.36 -11.53 6.38
C VAL A 552 9.82 -12.44 7.51
N PHE A 553 9.49 -13.74 7.45
CA PHE A 553 9.85 -14.77 8.46
C PHE A 553 11.04 -15.64 8.03
N GLU A 554 11.70 -15.38 6.90
CA GLU A 554 12.72 -16.27 6.34
C GLU A 554 13.88 -16.54 7.31
N GLU A 555 14.41 -15.51 7.96
CA GLU A 555 15.50 -15.65 8.93
C GLU A 555 15.09 -16.50 10.15
N VAL A 556 13.87 -16.31 10.59
CA VAL A 556 13.28 -17.03 11.73
C VAL A 556 12.99 -18.49 11.36
N THR A 557 12.41 -18.73 10.20
CA THR A 557 12.14 -20.10 9.70
C THR A 557 13.45 -20.86 9.46
N GLN A 558 14.47 -20.20 8.93
CA GLN A 558 15.79 -20.82 8.77
C GLN A 558 16.40 -21.19 10.13
N SER A 559 16.30 -20.30 11.14
CA SER A 559 16.79 -20.60 12.49
C SER A 559 16.06 -21.77 13.17
N LEU A 560 14.76 -21.94 12.88
CA LEU A 560 13.98 -23.08 13.34
C LEU A 560 14.38 -24.38 12.62
N LEU A 561 14.61 -24.31 11.30
CA LEU A 561 15.09 -25.46 10.52
C LEU A 561 16.47 -25.91 10.98
N ASP A 562 17.38 -24.99 11.21
CA ASP A 562 18.72 -25.28 11.73
C ASP A 562 18.65 -25.95 13.11
N LEU A 563 17.78 -25.47 13.99
CA LEU A 563 17.53 -26.08 15.29
C LEU A 563 16.99 -27.51 15.14
N GLN A 564 15.98 -27.72 14.27
CA GLN A 564 15.42 -29.03 14.01
C GLN A 564 16.47 -29.99 13.46
N GLU A 565 17.28 -29.57 12.48
CA GLU A 565 18.33 -30.39 11.87
C GLU A 565 19.36 -30.81 12.93
N HIS A 566 19.79 -29.88 13.79
CA HIS A 566 20.70 -30.16 14.89
C HIS A 566 20.13 -31.19 15.87
N MET A 567 18.89 -30.97 16.33
CA MET A 567 18.20 -31.86 17.25
C MET A 567 17.97 -33.25 16.64
N ILE A 568 17.58 -33.35 15.38
CA ILE A 568 17.42 -34.62 14.64
C ILE A 568 18.76 -35.36 14.55
N SER A 569 19.82 -34.64 14.20
CA SER A 569 21.18 -35.23 14.12
C SER A 569 21.61 -35.82 15.45
N ASP A 570 21.39 -35.11 16.55
CA ASP A 570 21.80 -35.58 17.89
C ASP A 570 20.95 -36.77 18.35
N LEU A 571 19.64 -36.77 18.05
CA LEU A 571 18.77 -37.92 18.32
C LEU A 571 19.22 -39.16 17.53
N VAL A 572 19.51 -38.99 16.24
CA VAL A 572 20.03 -40.09 15.39
C VAL A 572 21.34 -40.62 15.93
N LYS A 573 22.29 -39.74 16.28
CA LYS A 573 23.58 -40.14 16.88
C LYS A 573 23.39 -40.93 18.17
N HIS A 574 22.49 -40.46 19.04
CA HIS A 574 22.18 -41.14 20.31
C HIS A 574 21.64 -42.54 20.11
N VAL A 575 20.67 -42.73 19.19
CA VAL A 575 20.08 -44.03 18.89
C VAL A 575 21.13 -44.95 18.24
N VAL A 576 21.92 -44.46 17.29
CA VAL A 576 22.99 -45.24 16.66
C VAL A 576 24.07 -45.64 17.68
N GLN A 577 24.40 -44.77 18.62
CA GLN A 577 25.35 -45.10 19.69
C GLN A 577 24.81 -46.18 20.61
N GLY A 578 23.54 -46.15 21.00
CA GLY A 578 22.87 -47.21 21.73
C GLY A 578 22.89 -48.56 20.99
N PHE A 579 22.53 -48.50 19.68
CA PHE A 579 22.60 -49.67 18.80
C PHE A 579 24.03 -50.22 18.71
N ARG A 580 25.05 -49.37 18.53
CA ARG A 580 26.48 -49.72 18.51
C ARG A 580 26.95 -50.39 19.80
N MET A 581 26.48 -49.94 20.95
CA MET A 581 26.84 -50.52 22.22
C MET A 581 26.27 -51.93 22.37
N LEU A 582 25.03 -52.16 21.93
CA LEU A 582 24.33 -53.47 21.97
C LEU A 582 24.73 -54.40 20.86
N SER A 583 25.35 -53.91 19.80
CA SER A 583 25.89 -54.73 18.68
C SER A 583 27.28 -55.31 18.98
N LYS A 584 27.93 -54.95 20.07
CA LYS A 584 29.26 -55.51 20.42
C LYS A 584 29.36 -57.05 20.48
N PRO A 585 28.34 -57.77 21.03
CA PRO A 585 28.35 -59.23 20.96
C PRO A 585 28.20 -59.77 19.52
N TYR A 586 27.35 -59.12 18.71
CA TYR A 586 27.16 -59.48 17.30
C TYR A 586 28.40 -59.27 16.46
N LYS A 587 29.16 -58.21 16.68
CA LYS A 587 30.48 -57.98 16.05
C LYS A 587 31.55 -58.98 16.44
N LYS A 588 31.47 -59.55 17.65
CA LYS A 588 32.43 -60.54 18.13
C LYS A 588 32.06 -61.98 17.73
N GLU A 589 30.95 -62.20 17.04
CA GLU A 589 30.51 -63.46 16.54
C GLU A 589 31.62 -64.10 15.64
N LYS A 590 31.80 -65.41 15.72
CA LYS A 590 32.77 -66.14 14.89
C LYS A 590 32.20 -66.44 13.49
N TRP A 591 31.98 -65.42 12.67
CA TRP A 591 31.37 -65.46 11.36
C TRP A 591 31.99 -66.47 10.38
N HIS A 592 33.28 -66.79 10.56
CA HIS A 592 34.01 -67.76 9.74
C HIS A 592 33.78 -69.24 10.14
N THR A 593 33.03 -69.48 11.24
CA THR A 593 32.78 -70.83 11.75
C THR A 593 31.34 -71.29 11.49
N PHE A 594 30.51 -70.47 10.89
CA PHE A 594 29.10 -70.80 10.59
C PHE A 594 29.04 -71.93 9.56
N PRO A 595 28.03 -72.85 9.73
CA PRO A 595 27.85 -73.97 8.78
C PRO A 595 27.43 -73.45 7.42
N SER A 596 27.76 -74.20 6.35
CA SER A 596 27.39 -73.84 4.99
C SER A 596 25.83 -73.78 4.85
N PRO A 597 25.29 -72.87 4.04
CA PRO A 597 23.84 -72.78 3.79
C PRO A 597 23.21 -74.10 3.28
N LYS A 598 24.02 -74.99 2.73
CA LYS A 598 23.57 -76.28 2.27
C LYS A 598 23.31 -77.31 3.41
N ASP A 599 23.88 -77.06 4.58
CA ASP A 599 23.78 -77.92 5.76
C ASP A 599 22.76 -77.45 6.77
N VAL A 600 22.16 -76.27 6.55
CA VAL A 600 21.15 -75.67 7.47
C VAL A 600 19.81 -75.62 6.81
N ILE A 601 18.82 -76.32 7.41
CA ILE A 601 17.43 -76.40 6.90
C ILE A 601 16.63 -75.10 7.09
N LEU A 602 16.92 -74.34 8.16
CA LEU A 602 16.24 -73.11 8.49
C LEU A 602 17.20 -72.11 9.19
N LEU A 603 17.42 -70.96 8.60
CA LEU A 603 18.10 -69.85 9.26
C LEU A 603 17.17 -69.19 10.30
N THR A 604 17.69 -68.98 11.51
CA THR A 604 17.01 -68.26 12.59
C THR A 604 17.78 -67.02 12.94
N LEU A 605 17.13 -66.03 13.56
CA LEU A 605 17.78 -64.82 14.01
C LEU A 605 18.95 -65.13 14.96
N SER A 606 20.11 -64.54 14.71
CA SER A 606 21.26 -64.66 15.60
C SER A 606 20.93 -64.20 17.00
N SER A 607 21.20 -65.00 18.02
CA SER A 607 20.89 -64.63 19.42
C SER A 607 21.60 -63.34 19.87
N SER A 608 22.79 -63.11 19.37
CA SER A 608 23.59 -61.86 19.59
C SER A 608 22.98 -60.61 18.92
N ALA A 609 22.09 -60.79 17.91
CA ALA A 609 21.37 -59.71 17.22
C ALA A 609 20.07 -59.27 17.96
N CYS A 610 19.52 -60.15 18.83
CA CYS A 610 18.24 -59.92 19.45
C CYS A 610 18.16 -58.61 20.26
N GLU A 611 19.13 -58.32 21.09
CA GLU A 611 19.12 -57.14 21.97
C GLU A 611 19.18 -55.83 21.17
N MET A 612 20.02 -55.77 20.13
CA MET A 612 20.16 -54.55 19.32
C MET A 612 18.89 -54.28 18.49
N LEU A 613 18.22 -55.34 17.96
CA LEU A 613 17.00 -55.18 17.19
C LEU A 613 15.80 -54.85 18.09
N LEU A 614 15.69 -55.43 19.28
CA LEU A 614 14.68 -55.07 20.26
C LEU A 614 14.81 -53.65 20.74
N PHE A 615 16.04 -53.20 20.99
CA PHE A 615 16.32 -51.78 21.31
C PHE A 615 15.84 -50.86 20.20
N LEU A 616 16.17 -51.14 18.93
CA LEU A 616 15.79 -50.32 17.80
C LEU A 616 14.27 -50.28 17.64
N LYS A 617 13.59 -51.44 17.74
CA LYS A 617 12.14 -51.54 17.72
C LYS A 617 11.47 -50.67 18.82
N GLY A 618 11.96 -50.79 20.04
CA GLY A 618 11.45 -50.01 21.17
C GLY A 618 11.67 -48.52 20.98
N ARG A 619 12.82 -48.09 20.41
CA ARG A 619 13.08 -46.70 20.08
C ARG A 619 12.16 -46.17 18.98
N PHE A 620 11.93 -46.93 17.92
CA PHE A 620 10.97 -46.55 16.89
C PHE A 620 9.55 -46.38 17.42
N GLN A 621 9.08 -47.30 18.28
CA GLN A 621 7.75 -47.21 18.86
C GLN A 621 7.63 -45.92 19.71
N ILE A 622 8.58 -45.65 20.58
CA ILE A 622 8.59 -44.45 21.43
C ILE A 622 8.61 -43.15 20.56
N LEU A 623 9.49 -43.12 19.58
CA LEU A 623 9.64 -41.92 18.72
C LEU A 623 8.39 -41.69 17.84
N ARG A 624 7.74 -42.77 17.36
CA ARG A 624 6.47 -42.67 16.59
C ARG A 624 5.34 -42.11 17.42
N GLU A 625 5.28 -42.48 18.70
CA GLU A 625 4.23 -42.01 19.61
C GLU A 625 4.44 -40.57 20.04
N GLN A 626 5.69 -40.11 20.13
CA GLN A 626 6.05 -38.81 20.69
C GLN A 626 6.25 -37.72 19.63
N LEU A 627 6.65 -38.07 18.42
CA LEU A 627 7.01 -37.11 17.38
C LEU A 627 5.91 -36.93 16.34
N ALA A 628 5.88 -35.75 15.73
CA ALA A 628 5.09 -35.47 14.54
C ALA A 628 5.45 -36.44 13.40
N SER A 629 4.48 -36.85 12.60
CA SER A 629 4.65 -37.82 11.51
C SER A 629 5.72 -37.38 10.48
N THR A 630 5.76 -36.09 10.18
CA THR A 630 6.74 -35.49 9.30
C THR A 630 8.17 -35.59 9.83
N ILE A 631 8.40 -35.24 11.09
CA ILE A 631 9.70 -35.33 11.76
C ILE A 631 10.14 -36.78 11.88
N PHE A 632 9.25 -37.65 12.34
CA PHE A 632 9.54 -39.07 12.44
C PHE A 632 9.99 -39.66 11.10
N SER A 633 9.35 -39.22 10.01
CA SER A 633 9.71 -39.64 8.65
C SER A 633 11.14 -39.23 8.27
N VAL A 634 11.60 -38.05 8.68
CA VAL A 634 13.00 -37.63 8.48
C VAL A 634 13.98 -38.42 9.36
N ILE A 635 13.61 -38.64 10.61
CA ILE A 635 14.46 -39.34 11.59
C ILE A 635 14.70 -40.79 11.17
N TRP A 636 13.65 -41.58 10.84
CA TRP A 636 13.87 -42.96 10.45
C TRP A 636 14.68 -43.09 9.18
N LYS A 637 14.52 -42.18 8.19
CA LYS A 637 15.35 -42.17 6.98
C LYS A 637 16.84 -41.87 7.30
N ASN A 638 17.09 -40.89 8.16
CA ASN A 638 18.46 -40.57 8.58
C ASN A 638 19.07 -41.69 9.44
N LEU A 639 18.24 -42.31 10.26
CA LEU A 639 18.67 -43.46 11.08
C LEU A 639 19.00 -44.66 10.20
N ALA A 640 18.20 -44.98 9.19
CA ALA A 640 18.48 -46.05 8.23
C ALA A 640 19.83 -45.83 7.54
N LYS A 641 20.12 -44.60 7.05
CA LYS A 641 21.40 -44.23 6.44
C LYS A 641 22.55 -44.38 7.41
N ALA A 642 22.38 -43.95 8.65
CA ALA A 642 23.42 -44.03 9.67
C ALA A 642 23.70 -45.47 10.12
N LEU A 643 22.66 -46.31 10.25
CA LEU A 643 22.80 -47.71 10.52
C LEU A 643 23.46 -48.49 9.36
N ASN A 644 23.07 -48.17 8.11
CA ASN A 644 23.75 -48.70 6.94
C ASN A 644 25.26 -48.42 6.95
N LYS A 645 25.65 -47.21 7.19
CA LYS A 645 27.03 -46.81 7.31
C LYS A 645 27.76 -47.54 8.45
N PHE A 646 27.08 -47.71 9.59
CA PHE A 646 27.62 -48.43 10.74
C PHE A 646 27.81 -49.93 10.40
N ILE A 647 26.81 -50.61 9.83
CA ILE A 647 26.85 -52.02 9.48
C ILE A 647 27.96 -52.28 8.46
N TYR A 648 28.06 -51.43 7.43
CA TYR A 648 29.08 -51.55 6.40
C TYR A 648 30.47 -51.41 6.98
N ASN A 649 30.74 -50.31 7.69
CA ASN A 649 32.09 -50.00 8.15
C ASN A 649 32.55 -50.86 9.32
N GLU A 650 31.70 -51.18 10.28
CA GLU A 650 32.10 -51.81 11.54
C GLU A 650 31.78 -53.32 11.60
N ILE A 651 30.87 -53.83 10.76
CA ILE A 651 30.52 -55.25 10.76
C ILE A 651 31.09 -55.90 9.47
N ILE A 652 30.70 -55.38 8.29
CA ILE A 652 31.09 -56.03 7.02
C ILE A 652 32.58 -55.91 6.76
N LEU A 653 33.20 -54.76 6.94
CA LEU A 653 34.60 -54.50 6.65
C LEU A 653 35.57 -55.05 7.72
N GLU A 654 35.12 -55.12 9.00
CA GLU A 654 36.00 -55.54 10.09
C GLU A 654 35.89 -57.02 10.43
N CYS A 655 34.80 -57.72 10.05
CA CYS A 655 34.63 -59.14 10.36
C CYS A 655 35.02 -60.04 9.17
N HIS A 656 35.50 -61.25 9.48
CA HIS A 656 35.84 -62.25 8.47
C HIS A 656 34.70 -63.25 8.31
N PHE A 657 34.09 -63.29 7.14
CA PHE A 657 32.94 -64.14 6.84
C PHE A 657 33.34 -65.37 5.97
N ASN A 658 32.78 -66.53 6.28
CA ASN A 658 32.64 -67.62 5.32
C ASN A 658 31.28 -67.57 4.61
N GLU A 659 30.95 -68.50 3.72
CA GLU A 659 29.72 -68.55 2.97
C GLU A 659 28.50 -68.64 3.94
N GLY A 660 28.58 -69.40 5.00
CA GLY A 660 27.52 -69.54 6.03
C GLY A 660 27.33 -68.28 6.84
N GLY A 661 28.43 -67.66 7.27
CA GLY A 661 28.35 -66.39 8.00
C GLY A 661 27.80 -65.24 7.16
N ALA A 662 28.13 -65.19 5.88
CA ALA A 662 27.57 -64.18 4.97
C ALA A 662 26.05 -64.41 4.76
N ALA A 663 25.61 -65.66 4.58
CA ALA A 663 24.21 -66.02 4.45
C ALA A 663 23.42 -65.69 5.74
N GLN A 664 23.98 -65.94 6.93
CA GLN A 664 23.38 -65.58 8.20
C GLN A 664 23.26 -64.06 8.39
N LEU A 665 24.30 -63.33 8.05
CA LEU A 665 24.25 -61.85 8.08
C LEU A 665 23.18 -61.34 7.14
N GLN A 666 23.14 -61.85 5.90
CA GLN A 666 22.14 -61.46 4.93
C GLN A 666 20.70 -61.73 5.47
N PHE A 667 20.48 -62.90 6.10
CA PHE A 667 19.21 -63.28 6.71
C PHE A 667 18.84 -62.29 7.85
N ASP A 668 19.77 -62.02 8.76
CA ASP A 668 19.56 -61.13 9.90
C ASP A 668 19.22 -59.71 9.42
N LEU A 669 19.85 -59.19 8.38
CA LEU A 669 19.57 -57.90 7.81
C LEU A 669 18.24 -57.87 7.03
N THR A 670 18.07 -58.79 6.06
CA THR A 670 16.92 -58.73 5.13
C THR A 670 15.60 -59.15 5.77
N LYS A 671 15.63 -60.18 6.64
CA LYS A 671 14.41 -60.74 7.25
C LYS A 671 14.07 -60.16 8.63
N ASN A 672 15.03 -59.51 9.30
CA ASN A 672 14.80 -58.98 10.64
C ASN A 672 14.99 -57.46 10.69
N LEU A 673 16.14 -56.92 10.31
CA LEU A 673 16.36 -55.49 10.36
C LEU A 673 15.46 -54.74 9.38
N PHE A 674 15.41 -55.16 8.11
CA PHE A 674 14.59 -54.48 7.12
C PHE A 674 13.09 -54.60 7.44
N THR A 675 12.67 -55.68 8.09
CA THR A 675 11.28 -55.87 8.54
C THR A 675 10.84 -54.76 9.51
N LEU A 676 11.73 -54.24 10.36
CA LEU A 676 11.45 -53.08 11.23
C LEU A 676 11.11 -51.81 10.46
N PHE A 677 11.66 -51.64 9.26
CA PHE A 677 11.41 -50.49 8.39
C PHE A 677 10.21 -50.71 7.44
N LEU A 678 9.72 -51.95 7.27
CA LEU A 678 8.55 -52.22 6.42
C LEU A 678 7.27 -51.54 6.90
N GLU A 679 7.17 -51.18 8.18
CA GLU A 679 6.06 -50.37 8.69
C GLU A 679 6.05 -48.95 8.14
N TYR A 680 7.20 -48.45 7.63
CA TYR A 680 7.40 -47.04 7.23
C TYR A 680 7.69 -46.87 5.75
N THR A 681 8.09 -47.95 5.06
CA THR A 681 8.41 -47.91 3.63
C THR A 681 8.19 -49.28 2.98
N GLN A 682 7.63 -49.33 1.77
CA GLN A 682 7.44 -50.60 1.01
C GLN A 682 8.77 -51.17 0.50
N LYS A 683 9.83 -50.39 0.43
CA LYS A 683 11.15 -50.78 -0.12
C LYS A 683 12.27 -50.32 0.81
N PRO A 684 12.48 -50.97 1.96
CA PRO A 684 13.56 -50.66 2.90
C PRO A 684 14.96 -50.67 2.24
N GLU A 685 15.13 -51.60 1.26
CA GLU A 685 16.38 -51.77 0.54
C GLU A 685 16.93 -50.51 -0.13
N ASN A 686 16.05 -49.56 -0.44
CA ASN A 686 16.48 -48.29 -1.03
C ASN A 686 17.29 -47.43 -0.10
N PHE A 687 17.18 -47.61 1.20
CA PHE A 687 17.88 -46.86 2.24
C PHE A 687 19.16 -47.57 2.75
N PHE A 688 19.39 -48.83 2.35
CA PHE A 688 20.52 -49.64 2.72
C PHE A 688 21.32 -50.06 1.47
N LYS A 689 21.57 -49.18 0.53
CA LYS A 689 22.16 -49.46 -0.80
C LYS A 689 23.65 -49.40 -0.89
N GLU A 690 24.41 -49.00 0.14
CA GLU A 690 25.86 -48.88 0.06
C GLU A 690 26.60 -50.19 0.42
#